data_df1c27821b99a364a37c15b6306d305d
#
_entry.id   df1c27821b99a364a37c15b6306d305d
#
_cell.length_a   1.000
_cell.length_b   1.000
_cell.length_c   1.000
_cell.angle_alpha   90.00
_cell.angle_beta   90.00
_cell.angle_gamma   90.00
#
_symmetry.space_group_name_H-M   'P 1'
#
loop_
_entity.id
_entity.type
_entity.pdbx_description
1 polymer ?
#
loop_
_entity_poly.entity_id
_entity_poly.type
_entity_poly.pdbx_seq_one_letter_code
_entity_poly.pdbx_strand_id
1 'polypeptide(L)'
;MLVTGCFDYMKTSLLPFFVITTLLLLFATYPANGQENDNENWEKWLEALADFSDEDILWDEMHDQLEELAEHPININDTKREILQTIPFLNSQQVMDIVEYIDRYGPLKSKNELLSIESLDYHRRKLLSCFIVIGDKTTDSKITLSKLRKYGKHDIMGYMSIPTYTRRGDNEAYYGYPVKHWLRYNFSYGNKLRLGIVASQDAGEPFFANVNKAGYDYYSPFLMIKDTGIFETIAIGRYKVSLGMGLVINQGFFLGKQSTLMSFASPKGPTIRVHSSRSSDNWLQGAATTLNIAKWLKFTSFASYRKIDATLNNNGTVSTLLSTSYHRTKDEIQRKNNTSMTLAGANLSADKNDYHAGISFVATHIDRLLAPNKSSVYRDIYPEGHDFFNASVDYGYRRYPLMVNGETAINREGHIATLNSISFNLSRWLSMTFLQRYYSARYHSFYSNAVNDGGKVQNESGYYLGTEWKPAYDIDVNCYIDYAYFPWPRYQVSQSSHSLDACVSSKMKKGNWIFNARYRYRLRQKDNYDKSSSTPLVWTKSHRARLSVQWDNSIWTAGLQTDACTYSYDHLSKGIMLTQVIGYNMPRLSISATMKLFYTDDYNSRLYSYERAPLYCYSNSAYYGQGLRYSFMAKWKPTDSLTLTGKVGVTDYFDRSSIGSSLQQIDASSACDVELQAKWKW
;
A
#
# COMPACT_ATOMS: atom_id res chain seq x y z
N MET A 1 -17.05 -2.14 -37.83
CA MET A 1 -18.15 -1.19 -37.69
C MET A 1 -18.30 -0.56 -36.32
N LEU A 2 -18.00 -1.26 -35.21
CA LEU A 2 -18.07 -0.69 -33.83
C LEU A 2 -16.88 0.24 -33.48
N VAL A 3 -15.70 0.04 -34.04
CA VAL A 3 -14.53 0.91 -33.81
C VAL A 3 -14.71 2.28 -34.44
N THR A 4 -15.42 2.36 -35.60
CA THR A 4 -15.70 3.61 -36.27
C THR A 4 -16.70 4.50 -35.52
N GLY A 5 -17.71 3.94 -34.86
CA GLY A 5 -18.67 4.73 -34.06
C GLY A 5 -18.07 5.40 -32.81
N CYS A 6 -17.11 4.75 -32.16
CA CYS A 6 -16.39 5.35 -31.02
C CYS A 6 -15.45 6.48 -31.48
N PHE A 7 -14.82 6.32 -32.66
CA PHE A 7 -14.00 7.37 -33.28
C PHE A 7 -14.80 8.59 -33.73
N ASP A 8 -16.04 8.41 -34.19
CA ASP A 8 -16.89 9.54 -34.62
C ASP A 8 -17.45 10.32 -33.43
N TYR A 9 -17.81 9.68 -32.33
CA TYR A 9 -18.17 10.38 -31.07
C TYR A 9 -16.96 11.12 -30.47
N MET A 10 -15.75 10.56 -30.56
CA MET A 10 -14.49 11.25 -30.21
C MET A 10 -14.26 12.52 -31.05
N LYS A 11 -14.57 12.49 -32.35
CA LYS A 11 -14.35 13.65 -33.23
C LYS A 11 -15.28 14.83 -32.95
N THR A 12 -16.51 14.59 -32.52
CA THR A 12 -17.50 15.66 -32.39
C THR A 12 -17.60 16.26 -31.01
N SER A 13 -17.39 15.47 -29.93
CA SER A 13 -17.60 15.92 -28.55
C SER A 13 -16.31 16.14 -27.75
N LEU A 14 -15.27 15.39 -28.02
CA LEU A 14 -14.05 15.36 -27.18
C LEU A 14 -12.83 16.02 -27.83
N LEU A 15 -12.77 16.10 -29.17
CA LEU A 15 -11.68 16.75 -29.88
C LEU A 15 -11.48 18.22 -29.46
N PRO A 16 -12.55 19.04 -29.26
CA PRO A 16 -12.39 20.41 -28.79
C PRO A 16 -11.76 20.48 -27.39
N PHE A 17 -12.11 19.58 -26.48
CA PHE A 17 -11.56 19.56 -25.14
C PHE A 17 -10.09 19.13 -25.14
N PHE A 18 -9.72 18.12 -25.92
CA PHE A 18 -8.32 17.71 -26.12
C PHE A 18 -7.49 18.80 -26.78
N VAL A 19 -8.04 19.52 -27.77
CA VAL A 19 -7.36 20.63 -28.45
C VAL A 19 -7.19 21.80 -27.50
N ILE A 20 -8.20 22.17 -26.70
CA ILE A 20 -8.11 23.25 -25.72
C ILE A 20 -7.09 22.95 -24.63
N THR A 21 -7.02 21.71 -24.14
CA THR A 21 -6.06 21.33 -23.11
C THR A 21 -4.64 21.20 -23.65
N THR A 22 -4.46 20.75 -24.89
CA THR A 22 -3.16 20.75 -25.57
C THR A 22 -2.69 22.17 -25.87
N LEU A 23 -3.60 23.09 -26.25
CA LEU A 23 -3.32 24.52 -26.40
C LEU A 23 -2.98 25.17 -25.08
N LEU A 24 -3.66 24.87 -23.98
CA LEU A 24 -3.31 25.34 -22.63
C LEU A 24 -1.92 24.87 -22.21
N LEU A 25 -1.51 23.64 -22.55
CA LEU A 25 -0.15 23.14 -22.33
C LEU A 25 0.90 23.95 -23.10
N LEU A 26 0.57 24.44 -24.31
CA LEU A 26 1.46 25.27 -25.13
C LEU A 26 1.56 26.72 -24.64
N PHE A 27 0.51 27.24 -23.98
CA PHE A 27 0.50 28.61 -23.43
C PHE A 27 1.02 28.75 -22.01
N ALA A 28 1.25 27.63 -21.28
CA ALA A 28 1.71 27.61 -19.89
C ALA A 28 3.21 27.92 -19.69
N THR A 29 3.89 28.53 -20.66
CA THR A 29 5.33 28.80 -20.63
C THR A 29 5.74 30.06 -19.85
N TYR A 30 4.85 30.73 -19.12
CA TYR A 30 5.21 31.90 -18.31
C TYR A 30 5.84 31.49 -16.98
N PRO A 31 7.05 32.03 -16.65
CA PRO A 31 7.67 31.73 -15.36
C PRO A 31 6.95 32.47 -14.23
N ALA A 32 6.36 31.76 -13.32
CA ALA A 32 5.83 32.29 -12.07
C ALA A 32 6.78 31.92 -10.92
N ASN A 33 7.42 32.91 -10.31
CA ASN A 33 8.26 32.75 -9.12
C ASN A 33 7.38 32.69 -7.87
N GLY A 34 7.00 31.49 -7.44
CA GLY A 34 6.37 31.24 -6.15
C GLY A 34 7.33 30.49 -5.24
N GLN A 35 7.57 30.97 -4.02
CA GLN A 35 8.28 30.20 -3.00
C GLN A 35 7.38 29.05 -2.52
N GLU A 36 7.80 27.82 -2.78
CA GLU A 36 7.14 26.62 -2.27
C GLU A 36 7.41 26.47 -0.76
N ASN A 37 6.35 26.27 0.00
CA ASN A 37 6.43 25.75 1.35
C ASN A 37 6.47 24.21 1.26
N ASP A 38 7.67 23.66 1.11
CA ASP A 38 7.94 22.25 0.79
C ASP A 38 7.32 21.23 1.80
N ASN A 39 7.07 21.64 3.03
CA ASN A 39 6.64 20.73 4.10
C ASN A 39 5.16 20.29 4.03
N GLU A 40 4.33 20.92 3.19
CA GLU A 40 2.89 20.64 3.16
C GLU A 40 2.41 19.86 1.93
N ASN A 41 3.28 19.50 1.01
CA ASN A 41 2.89 18.97 -0.31
C ASN A 41 3.42 17.55 -0.59
N TRP A 42 3.69 16.77 0.45
CA TRP A 42 4.20 15.41 0.30
C TRP A 42 3.24 14.48 -0.48
N GLU A 43 1.93 14.75 -0.43
CA GLU A 43 0.90 14.01 -1.18
C GLU A 43 1.18 14.04 -2.70
N LYS A 44 1.60 15.20 -3.23
CA LYS A 44 1.98 15.36 -4.64
C LYS A 44 3.16 14.46 -5.05
N TRP A 45 4.16 14.35 -4.17
CA TRP A 45 5.34 13.52 -4.42
C TRP A 45 5.05 12.04 -4.26
N LEU A 46 4.08 11.71 -3.40
CA LEU A 46 3.58 10.35 -3.23
C LEU A 46 2.84 9.86 -4.49
N GLU A 47 2.02 10.72 -5.10
CA GLU A 47 1.33 10.41 -6.35
C GLU A 47 2.30 9.95 -7.45
N ALA A 48 3.46 10.59 -7.52
CA ALA A 48 4.50 10.20 -8.47
C ALA A 48 5.14 8.83 -8.19
N LEU A 49 5.01 8.30 -6.97
CA LEU A 49 5.36 6.91 -6.64
C LEU A 49 4.20 5.96 -6.95
N ALA A 50 2.96 6.42 -6.84
CA ALA A 50 1.77 5.64 -7.17
C ALA A 50 1.73 5.20 -8.62
N ASP A 51 2.22 6.03 -9.54
CA ASP A 51 2.30 5.70 -10.96
C ASP A 51 3.17 4.48 -11.27
N PHE A 52 4.07 4.11 -10.36
CA PHE A 52 4.94 2.93 -10.48
C PHE A 52 4.44 1.71 -9.71
N SER A 53 3.34 1.84 -8.99
CA SER A 53 2.84 0.77 -8.16
C SER A 53 2.09 -0.30 -8.94
N ASP A 54 2.09 -1.50 -8.39
CA ASP A 54 1.26 -2.61 -8.86
C ASP A 54 -0.21 -2.48 -8.42
N GLU A 55 -1.04 -3.35 -8.93
CA GLU A 55 -2.50 -3.28 -8.96
C GLU A 55 -3.20 -3.27 -7.59
N ASP A 56 -2.56 -3.77 -6.52
CA ASP A 56 -3.22 -4.07 -5.24
C ASP A 56 -2.52 -3.45 -4.01
N ILE A 57 -2.19 -2.16 -4.05
CA ILE A 57 -1.52 -1.52 -2.92
C ILE A 57 -2.54 -0.94 -1.94
N LEU A 58 -2.35 -1.24 -0.67
CA LEU A 58 -3.10 -0.64 0.44
C LEU A 58 -2.58 0.79 0.71
N TRP A 59 -2.99 1.72 -0.13
CA TRP A 59 -2.61 3.13 -0.05
C TRP A 59 -2.96 3.78 1.30
N ASP A 60 -4.07 3.39 1.91
CA ASP A 60 -4.50 3.88 3.22
C ASP A 60 -3.44 3.64 4.30
N GLU A 61 -2.78 2.48 4.27
CA GLU A 61 -1.75 2.13 5.26
C GLU A 61 -0.44 2.90 5.05
N MET A 62 -0.05 3.12 3.80
CA MET A 62 1.11 3.96 3.49
C MET A 62 0.86 5.41 3.88
N HIS A 63 -0.33 5.91 3.62
CA HIS A 63 -0.75 7.24 4.03
C HIS A 63 -0.63 7.48 5.53
N ASP A 64 -1.07 6.52 6.36
CA ASP A 64 -0.93 6.58 7.81
C ASP A 64 0.52 6.74 8.24
N GLN A 65 1.45 6.02 7.61
CA GLN A 65 2.87 6.11 7.95
C GLN A 65 3.48 7.45 7.52
N LEU A 66 3.14 7.92 6.32
CA LEU A 66 3.69 9.17 5.79
C LEU A 66 3.11 10.39 6.51
N GLU A 67 1.85 10.34 6.92
CA GLU A 67 1.29 11.41 7.75
C GLU A 67 1.94 11.44 9.14
N GLU A 68 2.19 10.28 9.74
CA GLU A 68 2.95 10.21 11.00
C GLU A 68 4.33 10.87 10.84
N LEU A 69 5.03 10.56 9.74
CA LEU A 69 6.33 11.17 9.44
C LEU A 69 6.23 12.67 9.15
N ALA A 70 5.17 13.13 8.48
CA ALA A 70 4.96 14.55 8.20
C ALA A 70 4.62 15.36 9.46
N GLU A 71 3.87 14.77 10.39
CA GLU A 71 3.55 15.39 11.68
C GLU A 71 4.75 15.38 12.64
N HIS A 72 5.62 14.39 12.52
CA HIS A 72 6.80 14.18 13.35
C HIS A 72 8.05 13.93 12.51
N PRO A 73 8.55 14.96 11.80
CA PRO A 73 9.73 14.81 10.96
C PRO A 73 10.93 14.30 11.74
N ILE A 74 11.68 13.41 11.11
CA ILE A 74 12.86 12.77 11.69
C ILE A 74 14.04 13.75 11.65
N ASN A 75 14.75 13.93 12.76
CA ASN A 75 16.03 14.64 12.74
C ASN A 75 17.10 13.72 12.10
N ILE A 76 17.44 14.00 10.86
CA ILE A 76 18.31 13.13 10.06
C ILE A 76 19.72 12.99 10.65
N ASN A 77 20.18 13.97 11.43
CA ASN A 77 21.52 13.98 12.05
C ASN A 77 21.59 13.20 13.37
N ASP A 78 20.45 12.94 13.98
CA ASP A 78 20.36 12.20 15.26
C ASP A 78 19.66 10.83 15.09
N THR A 79 19.38 10.47 13.87
CA THR A 79 18.55 9.31 13.57
C THR A 79 19.40 8.05 13.36
N LYS A 80 19.04 7.01 14.08
CA LYS A 80 19.61 5.69 13.86
C LYS A 80 19.20 5.15 12.49
N ARG A 81 20.08 4.36 11.87
CA ARG A 81 19.85 3.68 10.60
C ARG A 81 18.53 2.91 10.56
N GLU A 82 18.17 2.25 11.65
CA GLU A 82 16.95 1.45 11.78
C GLU A 82 15.68 2.31 11.59
N ILE A 83 15.71 3.56 12.04
CA ILE A 83 14.59 4.50 11.85
C ILE A 83 14.49 4.93 10.39
N LEU A 84 15.59 5.23 9.71
CA LEU A 84 15.58 5.52 8.27
C LEU A 84 15.04 4.34 7.44
N GLN A 85 15.32 3.11 7.86
CA GLN A 85 14.78 1.90 7.22
C GLN A 85 13.26 1.74 7.38
N THR A 86 12.63 2.45 8.32
CA THR A 86 11.17 2.44 8.46
C THR A 86 10.48 3.36 7.46
N ILE A 87 11.22 4.26 6.79
CA ILE A 87 10.69 5.16 5.77
C ILE A 87 10.31 4.32 4.53
N PRO A 88 9.02 4.28 4.15
CA PRO A 88 8.52 3.27 3.22
C PRO A 88 9.03 3.41 1.79
N PHE A 89 9.44 4.59 1.37
CA PHE A 89 9.89 4.88 0.02
C PHE A 89 11.42 4.88 -0.14
N LEU A 90 12.18 4.70 0.95
CA LEU A 90 13.64 4.53 0.88
C LEU A 90 14.00 3.05 0.79
N ASN A 91 14.88 2.72 -0.12
CA ASN A 91 15.49 1.40 -0.16
C ASN A 91 16.71 1.33 0.79
N SER A 92 17.17 0.11 1.06
CA SER A 92 18.30 -0.11 1.98
C SER A 92 19.60 0.55 1.50
N GLN A 93 19.79 0.65 0.18
CA GLN A 93 20.93 1.34 -0.41
C GLN A 93 20.89 2.83 -0.10
N GLN A 94 19.76 3.48 -0.35
CA GLN A 94 19.59 4.91 -0.09
C GLN A 94 19.79 5.25 1.38
N VAL A 95 19.30 4.38 2.28
CA VAL A 95 19.56 4.51 3.72
C VAL A 95 21.06 4.42 4.03
N MET A 96 21.78 3.46 3.41
CA MET A 96 23.22 3.33 3.60
C MET A 96 23.97 4.56 3.08
N ASP A 97 23.61 5.05 1.91
CA ASP A 97 24.28 6.22 1.33
C ASP A 97 24.04 7.50 2.15
N ILE A 98 22.84 7.65 2.74
CA ILE A 98 22.54 8.72 3.70
C ILE A 98 23.46 8.61 4.93
N VAL A 99 23.54 7.43 5.54
CA VAL A 99 24.38 7.18 6.72
C VAL A 99 25.85 7.36 6.38
N GLU A 100 26.32 6.79 5.27
CA GLU A 100 27.72 6.96 4.83
C GLU A 100 28.07 8.42 4.54
N TYR A 101 27.15 9.18 3.95
CA TYR A 101 27.36 10.60 3.72
C TYR A 101 27.55 11.36 5.04
N ILE A 102 26.69 11.09 6.04
CA ILE A 102 26.79 11.73 7.37
C ILE A 102 28.08 11.31 8.10
N ASP A 103 28.46 10.02 8.02
CA ASP A 103 29.68 9.52 8.65
C ASP A 103 30.95 10.11 8.01
N ARG A 104 30.95 10.32 6.69
CA ARG A 104 32.12 10.81 5.94
C ARG A 104 32.27 12.33 5.96
N TYR A 105 31.16 13.07 5.82
CA TYR A 105 31.17 14.52 5.65
C TYR A 105 30.66 15.27 6.88
N GLY A 106 30.19 14.56 7.90
CA GLY A 106 29.58 15.13 9.10
C GLY A 106 28.08 15.39 8.95
N PRO A 107 27.44 15.95 10.00
CA PRO A 107 26.01 16.19 10.02
C PRO A 107 25.57 17.16 8.92
N LEU A 108 24.45 16.85 8.27
CA LEU A 108 23.82 17.70 7.25
C LEU A 108 23.49 19.09 7.84
N LYS A 109 23.85 20.14 7.13
CA LYS A 109 23.56 21.53 7.50
C LYS A 109 22.35 22.09 6.78
N SER A 110 21.99 21.51 5.63
CA SER A 110 20.89 21.94 4.78
C SER A 110 20.22 20.76 4.09
N LYS A 111 18.89 20.81 3.89
CA LYS A 111 18.16 19.83 3.08
C LYS A 111 18.68 19.74 1.63
N ASN A 112 19.30 20.79 1.14
CA ASN A 112 19.91 20.82 -0.20
C ASN A 112 21.10 19.86 -0.32
N GLU A 113 21.75 19.49 0.77
CA GLU A 113 22.85 18.52 0.75
C GLU A 113 22.39 17.11 0.37
N LEU A 114 21.09 16.81 0.46
CA LEU A 114 20.52 15.59 -0.11
C LEU A 114 20.76 15.46 -1.62
N LEU A 115 21.05 16.56 -2.32
CA LEU A 115 21.47 16.55 -3.73
C LEU A 115 22.81 15.84 -3.96
N SER A 116 23.66 15.80 -2.94
CA SER A 116 24.96 15.12 -3.00
C SER A 116 24.85 13.61 -2.81
N ILE A 117 23.67 13.11 -2.43
CA ILE A 117 23.39 11.68 -2.28
C ILE A 117 22.82 11.18 -3.61
N GLU A 118 23.70 10.66 -4.46
CA GLU A 118 23.39 10.31 -5.86
C GLU A 118 22.33 9.20 -6.00
N SER A 119 22.20 8.30 -5.01
CA SER A 119 21.19 7.22 -5.03
C SER A 119 19.76 7.71 -4.84
N LEU A 120 19.57 8.93 -4.29
CA LEU A 120 18.25 9.53 -4.15
C LEU A 120 17.82 10.19 -5.47
N ASP A 121 16.76 9.68 -6.10
CA ASP A 121 16.13 10.36 -7.24
C ASP A 121 15.42 11.66 -6.81
N TYR A 122 15.07 12.50 -7.78
CA TYR A 122 14.43 13.78 -7.51
C TYR A 122 13.17 13.68 -6.64
N HIS A 123 12.27 12.72 -6.91
CA HIS A 123 11.03 12.58 -6.17
C HIS A 123 11.24 12.07 -4.77
N ARG A 124 12.12 11.07 -4.58
CA ARG A 124 12.49 10.58 -3.26
C ARG A 124 13.20 11.65 -2.42
N ARG A 125 14.05 12.48 -3.03
CA ARG A 125 14.67 13.63 -2.34
C ARG A 125 13.63 14.65 -1.89
N LYS A 126 12.71 15.05 -2.78
CA LYS A 126 11.63 15.97 -2.44
C LYS A 126 10.70 15.37 -1.38
N LEU A 127 10.34 14.12 -1.52
CA LEU A 127 9.51 13.41 -0.54
C LEU A 127 10.24 13.31 0.82
N LEU A 128 11.52 12.92 0.84
CA LEU A 128 12.31 12.84 2.06
C LEU A 128 12.45 14.21 2.74
N SER A 129 12.61 15.28 1.98
CA SER A 129 12.70 16.64 2.52
C SER A 129 11.45 17.07 3.29
N CYS A 130 10.28 16.49 2.99
CA CYS A 130 9.05 16.73 3.74
C CYS A 130 9.04 16.06 5.12
N PHE A 131 9.80 14.98 5.29
CA PHE A 131 9.78 14.13 6.48
C PHE A 131 11.00 14.23 7.38
N ILE A 132 11.94 15.09 7.04
CA ILE A 132 13.15 15.33 7.84
C ILE A 132 13.26 16.77 8.31
N VAL A 133 13.89 16.91 9.46
CA VAL A 133 14.39 18.19 10.00
C VAL A 133 15.89 18.09 10.23
N ILE A 134 16.54 19.22 10.15
CA ILE A 134 17.96 19.38 10.46
C ILE A 134 18.02 20.21 11.73
N GLY A 135 18.54 19.65 12.79
CA GLY A 135 18.61 20.30 14.09
C GLY A 135 19.65 19.66 15.00
N ASP A 136 19.95 20.32 16.09
CA ASP A 136 20.75 19.75 17.18
C ASP A 136 19.99 18.64 17.87
N LYS A 137 20.72 17.74 18.56
CA LYS A 137 20.15 16.66 19.35
C LYS A 137 19.08 17.19 20.31
N THR A 138 17.85 16.71 20.15
CA THR A 138 16.77 17.09 21.05
C THR A 138 17.05 16.55 22.46
N THR A 139 17.20 17.42 23.44
CA THR A 139 17.32 17.04 24.85
C THR A 139 16.07 16.32 25.31
N ASP A 140 16.29 15.18 25.93
CA ASP A 140 15.26 14.25 26.39
C ASP A 140 14.33 14.92 27.43
N SER A 141 13.20 15.47 27.00
CA SER A 141 12.26 16.12 27.91
C SER A 141 11.24 15.09 28.43
N LYS A 142 11.20 14.91 29.76
CA LYS A 142 10.19 14.04 30.42
C LYS A 142 8.77 14.49 30.07
N ILE A 143 7.90 13.53 29.83
CA ILE A 143 6.46 13.75 29.62
C ILE A 143 5.86 14.27 30.93
N THR A 144 5.25 15.44 30.94
CA THR A 144 4.50 15.99 32.05
C THR A 144 3.13 16.48 31.60
N LEU A 145 2.12 16.37 32.44
CA LEU A 145 0.75 16.74 32.12
C LEU A 145 0.64 18.22 31.66
N SER A 146 1.42 19.11 32.25
CA SER A 146 1.49 20.52 31.87
C SER A 146 2.02 20.70 30.43
N LYS A 147 3.04 19.93 30.05
CA LYS A 147 3.59 19.96 28.68
C LYS A 147 2.63 19.35 27.66
N LEU A 148 1.94 18.27 28.02
CA LEU A 148 0.91 17.65 27.15
C LEU A 148 -0.18 18.67 26.84
N ARG A 149 -0.68 19.42 27.84
CA ARG A 149 -1.71 20.43 27.63
C ARG A 149 -1.23 21.62 26.82
N LYS A 150 0.04 22.04 26.96
CA LYS A 150 0.57 23.23 26.30
C LYS A 150 1.06 22.98 24.87
N TYR A 151 1.59 21.80 24.59
CA TYR A 151 2.26 21.48 23.34
C TYR A 151 1.65 20.25 22.63
N GLY A 152 0.58 19.69 23.19
CA GLY A 152 -0.18 18.63 22.53
C GLY A 152 -0.86 19.16 21.27
N LYS A 153 -0.85 18.38 20.22
CA LYS A 153 -1.54 18.67 18.96
C LYS A 153 -2.73 17.77 18.81
N HIS A 154 -3.84 18.33 18.43
CA HIS A 154 -5.08 17.62 18.16
C HIS A 154 -5.41 17.70 16.67
N ASP A 155 -5.91 16.60 16.13
CA ASP A 155 -6.37 16.48 14.74
C ASP A 155 -7.72 15.74 14.73
N ILE A 156 -8.75 16.38 14.19
CA ILE A 156 -10.04 15.74 13.92
C ILE A 156 -10.26 15.74 12.41
N MET A 157 -10.64 14.59 11.87
CA MET A 157 -10.96 14.45 10.47
C MET A 157 -12.27 13.68 10.31
N GLY A 158 -13.19 14.26 9.54
CA GLY A 158 -14.44 13.64 9.14
C GLY A 158 -14.51 13.50 7.62
N TYR A 159 -15.11 12.43 7.14
CA TYR A 159 -15.30 12.15 5.73
C TYR A 159 -16.66 11.51 5.47
N MET A 160 -17.23 11.83 4.32
CA MET A 160 -18.41 11.15 3.78
C MET A 160 -18.32 10.98 2.26
N SER A 161 -18.85 9.87 1.78
CA SER A 161 -19.03 9.57 0.36
C SER A 161 -20.53 9.32 0.11
N ILE A 162 -21.10 10.11 -0.77
CA ILE A 162 -22.52 10.15 -1.07
C ILE A 162 -22.69 9.71 -2.53
N PRO A 163 -23.19 8.48 -2.78
CA PRO A 163 -23.56 8.07 -4.13
C PRO A 163 -24.83 8.82 -4.57
N THR A 164 -24.87 9.23 -5.83
CA THR A 164 -26.09 9.83 -6.42
C THR A 164 -26.97 8.79 -7.13
N TYR A 165 -26.60 7.52 -7.01
CA TYR A 165 -27.29 6.37 -7.57
C TYR A 165 -27.80 5.46 -6.45
N THR A 166 -28.73 4.57 -6.78
CA THR A 166 -29.27 3.54 -5.87
C THR A 166 -28.80 2.18 -6.34
N ARG A 167 -28.23 1.39 -5.45
CA ARG A 167 -27.88 -0.01 -5.73
C ARG A 167 -29.09 -0.90 -5.45
N ARG A 168 -29.17 -2.05 -6.10
CA ARG A 168 -30.23 -3.03 -5.82
C ARG A 168 -30.32 -3.37 -4.33
N GLY A 169 -29.18 -3.54 -3.65
CA GLY A 169 -29.14 -3.84 -2.23
C GLY A 169 -29.72 -2.74 -1.33
N ASP A 170 -29.64 -1.47 -1.72
CA ASP A 170 -30.21 -0.36 -0.96
C ASP A 170 -31.73 -0.45 -0.87
N ASN A 171 -32.39 -1.04 -1.87
CA ASN A 171 -33.85 -1.24 -1.90
C ASN A 171 -34.28 -2.60 -1.31
N GLU A 172 -33.46 -3.64 -1.45
CA GLU A 172 -33.92 -5.01 -1.23
C GLU A 172 -33.35 -5.68 0.05
N ALA A 173 -32.12 -5.31 0.49
CA ALA A 173 -31.43 -6.15 1.44
C ALA A 173 -30.56 -5.44 2.49
N TYR A 174 -30.13 -4.20 2.26
CA TYR A 174 -29.25 -3.50 3.19
C TYR A 174 -30.03 -2.88 4.35
N TYR A 175 -29.49 -3.02 5.56
CA TYR A 175 -30.11 -2.48 6.78
C TYR A 175 -29.77 -1.01 7.04
N GLY A 176 -28.75 -0.47 6.38
CA GLY A 176 -28.28 0.91 6.50
C GLY A 176 -28.50 1.72 5.25
N TYR A 177 -28.16 2.98 5.31
CA TYR A 177 -28.27 3.94 4.22
C TYR A 177 -27.03 3.91 3.29
N PRO A 178 -27.11 4.46 2.05
CA PRO A 178 -26.06 4.30 1.04
C PRO A 178 -24.81 5.17 1.27
N VAL A 179 -24.79 6.04 2.29
CA VAL A 179 -23.65 6.93 2.55
C VAL A 179 -22.59 6.22 3.37
N LYS A 180 -21.35 6.21 2.88
CA LYS A 180 -20.16 5.79 3.63
C LYS A 180 -19.59 6.99 4.38
N HIS A 181 -19.27 6.83 5.65
CA HIS A 181 -18.63 7.90 6.42
C HIS A 181 -17.70 7.37 7.52
N TRP A 182 -16.75 8.22 7.93
CA TRP A 182 -15.86 7.91 9.03
C TRP A 182 -15.41 9.17 9.77
N LEU A 183 -14.97 8.96 11.01
CA LEU A 183 -14.43 9.97 11.89
C LEU A 183 -13.11 9.48 12.46
N ARG A 184 -12.12 10.35 12.50
CA ARG A 184 -10.80 10.09 13.13
C ARG A 184 -10.47 11.23 14.08
N TYR A 185 -10.04 10.87 15.27
CA TYR A 185 -9.40 11.78 16.20
C TYR A 185 -8.01 11.27 16.51
N ASN A 186 -7.03 12.15 16.49
CA ASN A 186 -5.64 11.87 16.82
C ASN A 186 -5.11 12.98 17.74
N PHE A 187 -4.45 12.58 18.81
CA PHE A 187 -3.70 13.46 19.69
C PHE A 187 -2.24 13.04 19.67
N SER A 188 -1.33 13.99 19.55
CA SER A 188 0.10 13.75 19.54
C SER A 188 0.88 14.75 20.38
N TYR A 189 1.94 14.29 21.04
CA TYR A 189 2.89 15.11 21.77
C TYR A 189 4.30 14.75 21.35
N GLY A 190 4.87 15.55 20.47
CA GLY A 190 6.14 15.26 19.84
C GLY A 190 6.14 13.82 19.29
N ASN A 191 7.30 13.18 19.34
CA ASN A 191 7.44 11.76 18.94
C ASN A 191 7.17 10.77 20.09
N LYS A 192 6.80 11.28 21.31
CA LYS A 192 6.76 10.48 22.54
C LYS A 192 5.40 9.88 22.85
N LEU A 193 4.31 10.57 22.52
CA LEU A 193 2.96 10.10 22.85
C LEU A 193 2.03 10.31 21.64
N ARG A 194 1.30 9.28 21.29
CA ARG A 194 0.22 9.31 20.33
C ARG A 194 -0.96 8.50 20.83
N LEU A 195 -2.14 9.06 20.79
CA LEU A 195 -3.39 8.36 21.08
C LEU A 195 -4.47 8.81 20.11
N GLY A 196 -5.42 7.93 19.83
CA GLY A 196 -6.51 8.29 18.94
C GLY A 196 -7.55 7.20 18.81
N ILE A 197 -8.56 7.52 18.01
CA ILE A 197 -9.63 6.61 17.67
C ILE A 197 -10.06 6.87 16.21
N VAL A 198 -10.26 5.79 15.47
CA VAL A 198 -10.91 5.82 14.16
C VAL A 198 -12.23 5.08 14.28
N ALA A 199 -13.29 5.67 13.76
CA ALA A 199 -14.61 5.08 13.71
C ALA A 199 -15.11 5.14 12.26
N SER A 200 -15.59 4.03 11.69
CA SER A 200 -16.00 3.98 10.29
C SER A 200 -17.22 3.09 10.07
N GLN A 201 -17.93 3.41 9.02
CA GLN A 201 -19.09 2.69 8.51
C GLN A 201 -19.04 2.65 7.00
N ASP A 202 -19.26 1.48 6.44
CA ASP A 202 -19.43 1.31 5.01
C ASP A 202 -20.89 1.56 4.56
N ALA A 203 -21.05 1.90 3.29
CA ALA A 203 -22.36 2.16 2.69
C ALA A 203 -23.26 0.91 2.76
N GLY A 204 -24.46 1.06 3.32
CA GLY A 204 -25.43 -0.02 3.52
C GLY A 204 -25.39 -0.66 4.92
N GLU A 205 -24.43 -0.30 5.77
CA GLU A 205 -24.38 -0.77 7.16
C GLU A 205 -25.28 0.07 8.08
N PRO A 206 -25.89 -0.54 9.10
CA PRO A 206 -26.76 0.17 10.03
C PRO A 206 -25.95 1.06 10.99
N PHE A 207 -26.38 2.31 11.16
CA PHE A 207 -25.79 3.31 12.07
C PHE A 207 -26.82 3.76 13.10
N PHE A 208 -26.60 3.48 14.38
CA PHE A 208 -27.56 3.64 15.47
C PHE A 208 -28.93 3.02 15.17
N ALA A 209 -28.98 2.00 14.31
CA ALA A 209 -30.22 1.41 13.81
C ALA A 209 -30.14 -0.13 13.80
N ASN A 210 -31.28 -0.78 13.77
CA ASN A 210 -31.41 -2.24 13.66
C ASN A 210 -30.56 -2.98 14.72
N VAL A 211 -29.63 -3.83 14.28
CA VAL A 211 -28.76 -4.63 15.13
C VAL A 211 -27.56 -3.87 15.68
N ASN A 212 -27.21 -2.71 15.11
CA ASN A 212 -26.09 -1.88 15.53
C ASN A 212 -26.57 -0.65 16.29
N LYS A 213 -26.62 -0.76 17.63
CA LYS A 213 -26.96 0.36 18.53
C LYS A 213 -25.76 1.19 18.97
N ALA A 214 -24.53 0.74 18.68
CA ALA A 214 -23.29 1.38 19.10
C ALA A 214 -22.80 2.50 18.16
N GLY A 215 -23.50 2.73 17.06
CA GLY A 215 -23.16 3.76 16.07
C GLY A 215 -22.34 3.18 14.93
N TYR A 216 -21.05 3.46 14.89
CA TYR A 216 -20.17 2.93 13.84
C TYR A 216 -20.02 1.40 13.91
N ASP A 217 -19.85 0.79 12.77
CA ASP A 217 -19.61 -0.65 12.67
C ASP A 217 -18.19 -1.05 13.12
N TYR A 218 -17.24 -0.17 12.90
CA TYR A 218 -15.84 -0.36 13.20
C TYR A 218 -15.28 0.75 14.08
N TYR A 219 -14.51 0.38 15.12
CA TYR A 219 -13.77 1.30 16.00
C TYR A 219 -12.34 0.82 16.17
N SER A 220 -11.37 1.72 16.02
CA SER A 220 -9.94 1.46 16.21
C SER A 220 -9.32 2.42 17.23
N PRO A 221 -9.42 2.16 18.53
CA PRO A 221 -8.71 2.93 19.55
C PRO A 221 -7.25 2.48 19.64
N PHE A 222 -6.34 3.45 19.85
CA PHE A 222 -4.91 3.17 20.02
C PHE A 222 -4.22 4.18 20.93
N LEU A 223 -3.18 3.71 21.61
CA LEU A 223 -2.25 4.50 22.41
C LEU A 223 -0.83 4.01 22.11
N MET A 224 0.11 4.92 21.89
CA MET A 224 1.53 4.62 21.74
C MET A 224 2.38 5.60 22.54
N ILE A 225 3.35 5.06 23.28
CA ILE A 225 4.36 5.81 24.03
C ILE A 225 5.72 5.35 23.53
N LYS A 226 6.61 6.29 23.22
CA LYS A 226 7.98 6.02 22.75
C LYS A 226 9.02 6.61 23.69
N ASP A 227 10.20 6.02 23.70
CA ASP A 227 11.43 6.50 24.37
C ASP A 227 11.22 6.86 25.85
N THR A 228 10.72 5.92 26.63
CA THR A 228 10.48 6.09 28.07
C THR A 228 11.32 5.10 28.87
N GLY A 229 12.48 5.53 29.34
CA GLY A 229 13.42 4.70 30.09
C GLY A 229 13.96 3.56 29.22
N ILE A 230 13.77 2.30 29.68
CA ILE A 230 14.16 1.10 28.90
C ILE A 230 13.16 0.76 27.79
N PHE A 231 11.96 1.35 27.82
CA PHE A 231 10.93 1.10 26.82
C PHE A 231 11.17 1.99 25.59
N GLU A 232 11.53 1.38 24.48
CA GLU A 232 11.60 2.07 23.19
C GLU A 232 10.20 2.39 22.66
N THR A 233 9.28 1.41 22.79
CA THR A 233 7.89 1.56 22.36
C THR A 233 6.97 0.78 23.27
N ILE A 234 5.84 1.37 23.64
CA ILE A 234 4.69 0.72 24.26
C ILE A 234 3.46 1.04 23.39
N ALA A 235 2.71 0.04 22.97
CA ALA A 235 1.45 0.20 22.24
C ALA A 235 0.33 -0.52 22.97
N ILE A 236 -0.84 0.12 23.08
CA ILE A 236 -2.06 -0.43 23.70
C ILE A 236 -3.23 -0.14 22.77
N GLY A 237 -4.18 -1.07 22.65
CA GLY A 237 -5.32 -0.98 21.76
C GLY A 237 -5.03 -1.67 20.43
N ARG A 238 -5.27 -1.02 19.30
CA ARG A 238 -4.99 -1.61 17.99
C ARG A 238 -3.61 -1.20 17.49
N TYR A 239 -2.83 -2.20 17.10
CA TYR A 239 -1.44 -2.02 16.68
C TYR A 239 -1.06 -3.01 15.58
N LYS A 240 0.10 -2.79 14.98
CA LYS A 240 0.72 -3.63 13.95
C LYS A 240 2.14 -3.98 14.36
N VAL A 241 2.58 -5.19 14.00
CA VAL A 241 3.93 -5.70 14.25
C VAL A 241 4.56 -6.15 12.95
N SER A 242 5.84 -5.86 12.77
CA SER A 242 6.65 -6.41 11.68
C SER A 242 7.99 -6.90 12.24
N LEU A 243 8.36 -8.14 11.92
CA LEU A 243 9.59 -8.79 12.38
C LEU A 243 10.33 -9.40 11.18
N GLY A 244 11.65 -9.37 11.21
CA GLY A 244 12.53 -9.99 10.23
C GLY A 244 12.24 -9.55 8.79
N MET A 245 12.19 -10.51 7.87
CA MET A 245 11.81 -10.29 6.47
C MET A 245 10.32 -10.60 6.20
N GLY A 246 9.55 -10.89 7.26
CA GLY A 246 8.10 -11.05 7.20
C GLY A 246 7.60 -12.47 6.98
N LEU A 247 8.41 -13.47 7.21
CA LEU A 247 7.97 -14.86 7.08
C LEU A 247 7.00 -15.25 8.20
N VAL A 248 7.19 -14.76 9.42
CA VAL A 248 6.32 -15.07 10.56
C VAL A 248 5.24 -14.02 10.73
N ILE A 249 5.60 -12.75 10.83
CA ILE A 249 4.66 -11.64 10.97
C ILE A 249 5.20 -10.36 10.33
N ASN A 250 4.43 -9.81 9.41
CA ASN A 250 4.69 -8.49 8.83
C ASN A 250 3.36 -7.83 8.43
N GLN A 251 2.89 -6.92 9.26
CA GLN A 251 1.67 -6.17 9.01
C GLN A 251 1.94 -4.82 8.33
N GLY A 252 3.11 -4.68 7.69
CA GLY A 252 3.44 -3.56 6.84
C GLY A 252 2.83 -3.70 5.44
N PHE A 253 2.78 -2.60 4.71
CA PHE A 253 2.35 -2.60 3.32
C PHE A 253 3.52 -2.89 2.36
N PHE A 254 3.19 -3.25 1.14
CA PHE A 254 4.11 -3.61 0.07
C PHE A 254 3.84 -2.75 -1.17
N LEU A 255 4.84 -2.03 -1.65
CA LEU A 255 4.74 -1.14 -2.84
C LEU A 255 4.92 -1.87 -4.19
N GLY A 256 4.87 -3.21 -4.20
CA GLY A 256 5.10 -4.01 -5.40
C GLY A 256 6.58 -4.38 -5.62
N LYS A 257 6.80 -5.31 -6.54
CA LYS A 257 8.12 -5.92 -6.78
C LYS A 257 9.21 -4.91 -7.20
N GLN A 258 8.83 -3.84 -7.86
CA GLN A 258 9.78 -2.87 -8.40
C GLN A 258 10.31 -1.89 -7.35
N SER A 259 9.42 -1.29 -6.57
CA SER A 259 9.81 -0.21 -5.65
C SER A 259 10.20 -0.70 -4.27
N THR A 260 9.71 -1.86 -3.87
CA THR A 260 9.82 -2.32 -2.48
C THR A 260 10.80 -3.46 -2.31
N LEU A 261 11.16 -4.18 -3.37
CA LEU A 261 12.10 -5.31 -3.24
C LEU A 261 13.47 -4.88 -2.73
N MET A 262 13.92 -3.69 -3.09
CA MET A 262 15.15 -3.12 -2.55
C MET A 262 15.03 -2.83 -1.05
N SER A 263 13.86 -2.51 -0.53
CA SER A 263 13.63 -2.27 0.90
C SER A 263 13.26 -3.53 1.69
N PHE A 264 12.63 -4.54 1.06
CA PHE A 264 12.35 -5.84 1.68
C PHE A 264 13.56 -6.78 1.74
N ALA A 265 14.54 -6.55 0.88
CA ALA A 265 15.78 -7.31 0.90
C ALA A 265 16.63 -7.10 2.17
N SER A 266 16.13 -6.37 3.17
CA SER A 266 16.85 -6.11 4.42
C SER A 266 15.95 -6.43 5.62
N PRO A 267 16.39 -7.27 6.58
CA PRO A 267 15.64 -7.44 7.81
C PRO A 267 15.49 -6.08 8.47
N LYS A 268 14.26 -5.76 8.81
CA LYS A 268 13.97 -4.58 9.62
C LYS A 268 14.03 -4.98 11.08
N GLY A 269 14.64 -4.17 11.92
CA GLY A 269 14.49 -4.32 13.36
C GLY A 269 13.00 -4.40 13.72
N PRO A 270 12.63 -5.02 14.86
CA PRO A 270 11.24 -5.18 15.24
C PRO A 270 10.54 -3.82 15.28
N THR A 271 9.40 -3.73 14.60
CA THR A 271 8.65 -2.48 14.47
C THR A 271 7.25 -2.66 15.01
N ILE A 272 6.89 -1.86 16.03
CA ILE A 272 5.52 -1.73 16.53
C ILE A 272 4.97 -0.39 16.07
N ARG A 273 3.78 -0.39 15.48
CA ARG A 273 3.07 0.82 15.03
C ARG A 273 1.61 0.77 15.46
N VAL A 274 0.98 1.93 15.65
CA VAL A 274 -0.46 2.00 15.88
C VAL A 274 -1.21 1.66 14.59
N HIS A 275 -2.42 1.10 14.75
CA HIS A 275 -3.34 0.92 13.63
C HIS A 275 -4.36 2.07 13.65
N SER A 276 -4.10 3.08 12.85
CA SER A 276 -4.93 4.28 12.71
C SER A 276 -5.73 4.33 11.39
N SER A 277 -5.77 3.22 10.65
CA SER A 277 -6.53 3.10 9.40
C SER A 277 -7.91 2.47 9.60
N ARG A 278 -8.74 2.52 8.56
CA ARG A 278 -10.08 1.92 8.51
C ARG A 278 -10.07 0.46 8.06
N SER A 279 -8.90 -0.08 7.73
CA SER A 279 -8.80 -1.48 7.33
C SER A 279 -9.30 -2.40 8.44
N SER A 280 -10.24 -3.25 8.13
CA SER A 280 -10.81 -4.23 9.08
C SER A 280 -9.88 -5.42 9.33
N ASP A 281 -8.84 -5.56 8.53
CA ASP A 281 -7.88 -6.65 8.58
C ASP A 281 -6.45 -6.18 8.90
N ASN A 282 -5.55 -7.13 9.09
CA ASN A 282 -4.12 -6.93 9.24
C ASN A 282 -3.71 -6.05 10.43
N TRP A 283 -4.36 -6.23 11.59
CA TRP A 283 -4.03 -5.58 12.86
C TRP A 283 -4.15 -6.54 14.04
N LEU A 284 -3.52 -6.19 15.15
CA LEU A 284 -3.61 -6.85 16.43
C LEU A 284 -4.30 -5.94 17.45
N GLN A 285 -4.94 -6.51 18.48
CA GLN A 285 -5.63 -5.76 19.53
C GLN A 285 -5.21 -6.26 20.89
N GLY A 286 -4.60 -5.40 21.69
CA GLY A 286 -4.08 -5.75 23.03
C GLY A 286 -2.95 -4.84 23.44
N ALA A 287 -1.77 -5.42 23.72
CA ALA A 287 -0.59 -4.66 24.11
C ALA A 287 0.67 -5.20 23.45
N ALA A 288 1.61 -4.30 23.18
CA ALA A 288 2.92 -4.62 22.64
C ALA A 288 3.99 -3.69 23.19
N THR A 289 5.21 -4.19 23.34
CA THR A 289 6.34 -3.39 23.82
C THR A 289 7.65 -3.83 23.18
N THR A 290 8.54 -2.85 22.98
CA THR A 290 9.96 -3.09 22.66
C THR A 290 10.81 -2.50 23.77
N LEU A 291 11.71 -3.33 24.32
CA LEU A 291 12.64 -2.99 25.39
C LEU A 291 14.06 -2.92 24.82
N ASN A 292 14.78 -1.85 25.14
CA ASN A 292 16.21 -1.73 24.92
C ASN A 292 16.97 -2.37 26.10
N ILE A 293 17.30 -3.67 26.01
CA ILE A 293 18.07 -4.38 27.04
C ILE A 293 19.50 -3.85 27.07
N ALA A 294 20.08 -3.65 25.89
CA ALA A 294 21.37 -3.02 25.70
C ALA A 294 21.34 -2.18 24.42
N LYS A 295 22.37 -1.36 24.17
CA LYS A 295 22.45 -0.53 22.95
C LYS A 295 22.38 -1.34 21.64
N TRP A 296 22.74 -2.61 21.70
CA TRP A 296 22.80 -3.55 20.58
C TRP A 296 21.78 -4.69 20.69
N LEU A 297 20.99 -4.77 21.77
CA LEU A 297 20.05 -5.87 22.04
C LEU A 297 18.68 -5.34 22.41
N LYS A 298 17.67 -5.73 21.66
CA LYS A 298 16.27 -5.38 21.84
C LYS A 298 15.43 -6.63 22.08
N PHE A 299 14.45 -6.51 22.96
CA PHE A 299 13.43 -7.52 23.19
C PHE A 299 12.06 -6.92 22.90
N THR A 300 11.31 -7.54 21.99
CA THR A 300 9.95 -7.13 21.64
C THR A 300 8.99 -8.23 22.04
N SER A 301 7.89 -7.88 22.69
CA SER A 301 6.80 -8.80 23.00
C SER A 301 5.45 -8.17 22.71
N PHE A 302 4.48 -9.00 22.35
CA PHE A 302 3.13 -8.57 22.00
C PHE A 302 2.10 -9.65 22.27
N ALA A 303 0.88 -9.22 22.65
CA ALA A 303 -0.25 -10.09 22.87
C ALA A 303 -1.53 -9.45 22.30
N SER A 304 -2.36 -10.24 21.67
CA SER A 304 -3.58 -9.81 21.00
C SER A 304 -4.73 -10.78 21.28
N TYR A 305 -5.89 -10.21 21.58
CA TYR A 305 -7.17 -10.92 21.55
C TYR A 305 -8.14 -10.12 20.68
N ARG A 306 -8.72 -10.77 19.67
CA ARG A 306 -9.70 -10.13 18.79
C ARG A 306 -10.79 -11.11 18.36
N LYS A 307 -12.00 -10.59 18.24
CA LYS A 307 -13.08 -11.28 17.53
C LYS A 307 -12.90 -11.10 16.03
N ILE A 308 -13.19 -12.14 15.26
CA ILE A 308 -13.00 -12.18 13.80
C ILE A 308 -14.27 -12.70 13.15
N ASP A 309 -14.51 -12.22 11.95
CA ASP A 309 -15.59 -12.71 11.11
C ASP A 309 -15.17 -13.99 10.40
N ALA A 310 -16.05 -14.95 10.38
CA ALA A 310 -15.76 -16.24 9.76
C ALA A 310 -16.97 -16.83 9.05
N THR A 311 -16.72 -17.59 8.00
CA THR A 311 -17.70 -18.50 7.42
C THR A 311 -17.63 -19.83 8.17
N LEU A 312 -18.74 -20.24 8.75
CA LEU A 312 -18.84 -21.50 9.49
C LEU A 312 -19.36 -22.62 8.59
N ASN A 313 -18.88 -23.82 8.86
CA ASN A 313 -19.46 -25.07 8.35
C ASN A 313 -20.75 -25.42 9.12
N ASN A 314 -21.56 -26.34 8.62
CA ASN A 314 -22.80 -26.77 9.26
C ASN A 314 -22.60 -27.32 10.67
N ASN A 315 -21.43 -27.86 10.98
CA ASN A 315 -21.05 -28.37 12.31
C ASN A 315 -20.47 -27.31 13.25
N GLY A 316 -20.49 -26.02 12.86
CA GLY A 316 -19.99 -24.91 13.66
C GLY A 316 -18.48 -24.70 13.66
N THR A 317 -17.72 -25.49 12.90
CA THR A 317 -16.28 -25.26 12.68
C THR A 317 -16.06 -24.12 11.68
N VAL A 318 -14.89 -23.50 11.69
CA VAL A 318 -14.53 -22.40 10.79
C VAL A 318 -14.07 -22.95 9.44
N SER A 319 -14.80 -22.62 8.38
CA SER A 319 -14.39 -22.92 7.00
C SER A 319 -13.39 -21.91 6.47
N THR A 320 -13.62 -20.62 6.74
CA THR A 320 -12.78 -19.51 6.22
C THR A 320 -12.81 -18.33 7.19
N LEU A 321 -11.64 -17.84 7.57
CA LEU A 321 -11.50 -16.56 8.24
C LEU A 321 -11.62 -15.44 7.20
N LEU A 322 -12.48 -14.45 7.47
CA LEU A 322 -12.73 -13.35 6.56
C LEU A 322 -11.78 -12.20 6.89
N SER A 323 -11.03 -11.75 5.90
CA SER A 323 -10.12 -10.60 6.01
C SER A 323 -10.85 -9.27 5.85
N THR A 324 -11.85 -9.24 4.97
CA THR A 324 -12.73 -8.09 4.77
C THR A 324 -14.18 -8.55 4.82
N SER A 325 -15.00 -7.91 5.64
CA SER A 325 -16.43 -8.21 5.69
C SER A 325 -17.23 -6.93 5.80
N TYR A 326 -18.37 -6.94 5.14
CA TYR A 326 -19.41 -5.95 5.30
C TYR A 326 -20.50 -6.51 6.22
N HIS A 327 -21.24 -5.63 6.90
CA HIS A 327 -22.33 -6.00 7.81
C HIS A 327 -23.64 -5.30 7.40
N ARG A 328 -24.00 -5.43 6.12
CA ARG A 328 -25.14 -4.76 5.46
C ARG A 328 -26.40 -5.61 5.44
N THR A 329 -26.22 -6.92 5.25
CA THR A 329 -27.30 -7.89 5.11
C THR A 329 -27.37 -8.80 6.33
N LYS A 330 -28.50 -9.53 6.46
CA LYS A 330 -28.70 -10.53 7.52
C LYS A 330 -27.57 -11.57 7.55
N ASP A 331 -27.19 -12.10 6.40
CA ASP A 331 -26.15 -13.13 6.29
C ASP A 331 -24.75 -12.58 6.59
N GLU A 332 -24.44 -11.35 6.19
CA GLU A 332 -23.19 -10.68 6.52
C GLU A 332 -23.09 -10.45 8.04
N ILE A 333 -24.17 -9.99 8.68
CA ILE A 333 -24.22 -9.76 10.13
C ILE A 333 -24.08 -11.05 10.94
N GLN A 334 -24.61 -12.18 10.47
CA GLN A 334 -24.43 -13.47 11.14
C GLN A 334 -22.97 -13.94 11.17
N ARG A 335 -22.14 -13.49 10.24
CA ARG A 335 -20.71 -13.80 10.20
C ARG A 335 -19.88 -12.87 11.10
N LYS A 336 -20.46 -11.76 11.57
CA LYS A 336 -19.75 -10.76 12.36
C LYS A 336 -19.33 -11.33 13.71
N ASN A 337 -18.02 -11.21 14.02
CA ASN A 337 -17.46 -11.53 15.34
C ASN A 337 -17.83 -12.93 15.86
N ASN A 338 -18.01 -13.90 14.97
CA ASN A 338 -18.52 -15.24 15.33
C ASN A 338 -17.42 -16.24 15.73
N THR A 339 -16.16 -15.84 15.67
CA THR A 339 -15.01 -16.57 16.23
C THR A 339 -14.02 -15.61 16.87
N SER A 340 -13.08 -16.12 17.67
CA SER A 340 -12.02 -15.31 18.27
C SER A 340 -10.63 -15.88 17.99
N MET A 341 -9.64 -14.98 17.92
CA MET A 341 -8.24 -15.33 17.76
C MET A 341 -7.42 -14.67 18.87
N THR A 342 -6.67 -15.50 19.58
CA THR A 342 -5.65 -15.07 20.53
C THR A 342 -4.28 -15.24 19.90
N LEU A 343 -3.42 -14.25 19.97
CA LEU A 343 -2.08 -14.32 19.44
C LEU A 343 -1.09 -13.73 20.46
N ALA A 344 0.03 -14.38 20.64
CA ALA A 344 1.14 -13.90 21.42
C ALA A 344 2.44 -14.14 20.69
N GLY A 345 3.37 -13.22 20.81
CA GLY A 345 4.67 -13.37 20.19
C GLY A 345 5.79 -12.61 20.90
N ALA A 346 7.00 -13.01 20.59
CA ALA A 346 8.23 -12.40 21.08
C ALA A 346 9.31 -12.39 20.01
N ASN A 347 10.19 -11.41 20.08
CA ASN A 347 11.38 -11.30 19.24
C ASN A 347 12.55 -10.82 20.11
N LEU A 348 13.70 -11.45 19.92
CA LEU A 348 14.98 -10.97 20.44
C LEU A 348 15.86 -10.62 19.24
N SER A 349 16.24 -9.35 19.11
CA SER A 349 17.06 -8.87 17.99
C SER A 349 18.33 -8.20 18.50
N ALA A 350 19.44 -8.50 17.85
CA ALA A 350 20.77 -7.97 18.11
C ALA A 350 21.31 -7.27 16.87
N ASP A 351 21.62 -5.99 17.00
CA ASP A 351 22.27 -5.18 15.97
C ASP A 351 23.60 -4.67 16.52
N LYS A 352 24.71 -5.15 15.96
CA LYS A 352 26.05 -4.73 16.40
C LYS A 352 26.96 -4.54 15.21
N ASN A 353 27.47 -3.34 15.03
CA ASN A 353 28.27 -2.94 13.87
C ASN A 353 27.51 -3.21 12.56
N ASP A 354 28.08 -4.07 11.71
CA ASP A 354 27.53 -4.42 10.40
C ASP A 354 26.62 -5.67 10.44
N TYR A 355 26.47 -6.30 11.62
CA TYR A 355 25.75 -7.56 11.77
C TYR A 355 24.38 -7.38 12.44
N HIS A 356 23.42 -8.09 11.94
CA HIS A 356 22.09 -8.26 12.52
C HIS A 356 21.79 -9.73 12.75
N ALA A 357 21.15 -10.06 13.86
CA ALA A 357 20.57 -11.36 14.11
C ALA A 357 19.30 -11.23 14.94
N GLY A 358 18.28 -12.01 14.62
CA GLY A 358 17.02 -12.01 15.33
C GLY A 358 16.44 -13.41 15.47
N ILE A 359 15.67 -13.62 16.54
CA ILE A 359 14.87 -14.83 16.75
C ILE A 359 13.46 -14.39 17.07
N SER A 360 12.50 -14.92 16.34
CA SER A 360 11.07 -14.60 16.50
C SER A 360 10.27 -15.83 16.81
N PHE A 361 9.23 -15.66 17.64
CA PHE A 361 8.25 -16.69 17.95
C PHE A 361 6.86 -16.09 17.98
N VAL A 362 5.88 -16.75 17.35
CA VAL A 362 4.47 -16.35 17.35
C VAL A 362 3.59 -17.60 17.54
N ALA A 363 2.73 -17.55 18.55
CA ALA A 363 1.70 -18.54 18.82
C ALA A 363 0.32 -17.94 18.55
N THR A 364 -0.55 -18.71 17.89
CA THR A 364 -1.92 -18.30 17.54
C THR A 364 -2.88 -19.39 17.96
N HIS A 365 -3.96 -19.02 18.67
CA HIS A 365 -5.06 -19.88 19.07
C HIS A 365 -6.36 -19.34 18.49
N ILE A 366 -7.16 -20.23 17.88
CA ILE A 366 -8.50 -19.93 17.37
C ILE A 366 -9.51 -20.75 18.21
N ASP A 367 -10.51 -20.09 18.79
CA ASP A 367 -11.47 -20.72 19.71
C ASP A 367 -12.30 -21.82 19.03
N ARG A 368 -12.65 -21.64 17.76
CA ARG A 368 -13.32 -22.64 16.95
C ARG A 368 -12.31 -23.41 16.09
N LEU A 369 -12.55 -24.72 15.94
CA LEU A 369 -11.71 -25.53 15.06
C LEU A 369 -11.69 -24.97 13.64
N LEU A 370 -10.52 -24.56 13.17
CA LEU A 370 -10.32 -24.22 11.76
C LEU A 370 -10.32 -25.51 10.94
N ALA A 371 -11.30 -25.69 10.08
CA ALA A 371 -11.51 -26.86 9.24
C ALA A 371 -11.95 -26.39 7.83
N PRO A 372 -11.03 -25.95 6.98
CA PRO A 372 -11.31 -25.52 5.62
C PRO A 372 -11.97 -26.61 4.80
N ASN A 373 -12.93 -26.22 3.93
CA ASN A 373 -13.52 -27.17 3.00
C ASN A 373 -12.47 -27.62 1.97
N LYS A 374 -12.16 -28.92 1.95
CA LYS A 374 -11.18 -29.59 1.08
C LYS A 374 -11.79 -30.20 -0.19
N SER A 375 -12.94 -29.74 -0.63
CA SER A 375 -13.56 -30.22 -1.89
C SER A 375 -12.69 -29.95 -3.14
N SER A 376 -11.70 -29.07 -3.02
CA SER A 376 -10.75 -28.74 -4.09
C SER A 376 -9.33 -29.06 -3.65
N VAL A 377 -8.57 -29.79 -4.47
CA VAL A 377 -7.20 -30.26 -4.19
C VAL A 377 -6.25 -29.13 -3.72
N TYR A 378 -6.39 -27.93 -4.25
CA TYR A 378 -5.55 -26.81 -3.84
C TYR A 378 -5.75 -26.37 -2.38
N ARG A 379 -6.84 -26.80 -1.73
CA ARG A 379 -7.14 -26.51 -0.32
C ARG A 379 -6.60 -27.55 0.66
N ASP A 380 -6.07 -28.69 0.20
CA ASP A 380 -5.53 -29.76 1.06
C ASP A 380 -4.34 -29.31 1.89
N ILE A 381 -3.66 -28.26 1.45
CA ILE A 381 -2.53 -27.66 2.15
C ILE A 381 -2.92 -26.53 3.13
N TYR A 382 -4.21 -26.22 3.26
CA TYR A 382 -4.66 -25.17 4.18
C TYR A 382 -4.57 -25.64 5.64
N PRO A 383 -4.23 -24.72 6.57
CA PRO A 383 -4.05 -25.06 7.98
C PRO A 383 -5.36 -25.53 8.62
N GLU A 384 -5.27 -26.53 9.50
CA GLU A 384 -6.36 -27.07 10.31
C GLU A 384 -5.95 -27.10 11.77
N GLY A 385 -6.91 -26.91 12.68
CA GLY A 385 -6.67 -26.98 14.12
C GLY A 385 -7.10 -25.75 14.88
N HIS A 386 -6.74 -25.73 16.15
CA HIS A 386 -6.95 -24.60 17.06
C HIS A 386 -5.64 -23.83 17.29
N ASP A 387 -4.52 -24.55 17.41
CA ASP A 387 -3.26 -24.03 17.89
C ASP A 387 -2.20 -24.08 16.79
N PHE A 388 -1.64 -22.94 16.50
CA PHE A 388 -0.58 -22.74 15.51
C PHE A 388 0.59 -22.02 16.15
N PHE A 389 1.80 -22.35 15.74
CA PHE A 389 2.94 -21.53 16.06
C PHE A 389 3.93 -21.44 14.90
N ASN A 390 4.67 -20.35 14.86
CA ASN A 390 5.76 -20.12 13.93
C ASN A 390 6.96 -19.61 14.71
N ALA A 391 8.14 -20.09 14.34
CA ALA A 391 9.41 -19.57 14.82
C ALA A 391 10.30 -19.22 13.65
N SER A 392 11.13 -18.19 13.78
CA SER A 392 12.12 -17.84 12.75
C SER A 392 13.42 -17.35 13.35
N VAL A 393 14.47 -17.50 12.54
CA VAL A 393 15.76 -16.86 12.74
C VAL A 393 16.01 -15.98 11.54
N ASP A 394 16.31 -14.70 11.78
CA ASP A 394 16.72 -13.74 10.78
C ASP A 394 18.16 -13.27 11.04
N TYR A 395 18.85 -12.95 9.95
CA TYR A 395 20.24 -12.55 9.99
C TYR A 395 20.57 -11.56 8.87
N GLY A 396 21.58 -10.72 9.11
CA GLY A 396 22.01 -9.72 8.14
C GLY A 396 23.47 -9.34 8.31
N TYR A 397 24.12 -9.06 7.18
CA TYR A 397 25.42 -8.40 7.09
C TYR A 397 25.31 -7.21 6.16
N ARG A 398 25.74 -6.03 6.62
CA ARG A 398 25.50 -4.76 5.94
C ARG A 398 26.74 -3.89 5.98
N ARG A 399 27.58 -4.06 4.99
CA ARG A 399 28.76 -3.21 4.80
C ARG A 399 28.93 -2.89 3.32
N TYR A 400 28.99 -1.63 2.99
CA TYR A 400 29.19 -1.18 1.61
C TYR A 400 30.40 -1.89 0.96
N PRO A 401 30.30 -2.41 -0.26
CA PRO A 401 29.16 -2.34 -1.17
C PRO A 401 28.18 -3.53 -1.07
N LEU A 402 28.32 -4.42 -0.09
CA LEU A 402 27.59 -5.67 0.03
C LEU A 402 26.57 -5.66 1.17
N MET A 403 25.37 -6.12 0.90
CA MET A 403 24.37 -6.48 1.90
C MET A 403 23.87 -7.89 1.67
N VAL A 404 23.87 -8.70 2.73
CA VAL A 404 23.33 -10.05 2.74
C VAL A 404 22.29 -10.11 3.86
N ASN A 405 21.10 -10.59 3.57
CA ASN A 405 20.05 -10.75 4.56
C ASN A 405 19.27 -12.02 4.30
N GLY A 406 18.77 -12.63 5.36
CA GLY A 406 17.94 -13.80 5.27
C GLY A 406 17.05 -14.00 6.48
N GLU A 407 15.98 -14.74 6.28
CA GLU A 407 15.10 -15.26 7.31
C GLU A 407 14.74 -16.70 6.98
N THR A 408 14.78 -17.57 7.97
CA THR A 408 14.27 -18.95 7.87
C THR A 408 13.29 -19.18 9.00
N ALA A 409 12.08 -19.61 8.64
CA ALA A 409 10.96 -19.83 9.55
C ALA A 409 10.47 -21.27 9.44
N ILE A 410 9.89 -21.76 10.52
CA ILE A 410 9.28 -23.07 10.66
C ILE A 410 7.92 -22.95 11.32
N ASN A 411 6.94 -23.76 10.89
CA ASN A 411 5.65 -23.89 11.55
C ASN A 411 5.61 -25.11 12.49
N ARG A 412 4.48 -25.30 13.19
CA ARG A 412 4.27 -26.40 14.16
C ARG A 412 4.53 -27.79 13.58
N GLU A 413 4.16 -28.02 12.32
CA GLU A 413 4.32 -29.30 11.64
C GLU A 413 5.72 -29.52 11.07
N GLY A 414 6.66 -28.60 11.26
CA GLY A 414 8.03 -28.69 10.75
C GLY A 414 8.22 -28.22 9.29
N HIS A 415 7.21 -27.60 8.68
CA HIS A 415 7.33 -27.06 7.32
C HIS A 415 8.09 -25.75 7.34
N ILE A 416 8.99 -25.58 6.38
CA ILE A 416 9.97 -24.48 6.34
C ILE A 416 9.59 -23.44 5.29
N ALA A 417 9.84 -22.17 5.61
CA ALA A 417 9.92 -21.06 4.68
C ALA A 417 11.29 -20.38 4.83
N THR A 418 11.94 -20.04 3.72
CA THR A 418 13.20 -19.30 3.73
C THR A 418 13.22 -18.23 2.65
N LEU A 419 13.75 -17.06 2.99
CA LEU A 419 13.91 -15.91 2.11
C LEU A 419 15.31 -15.34 2.32
N ASN A 420 16.10 -15.28 1.26
CA ASN A 420 17.48 -14.81 1.29
C ASN A 420 17.70 -13.76 0.21
N SER A 421 18.46 -12.74 0.51
CA SER A 421 18.77 -11.66 -0.43
C SER A 421 20.23 -11.26 -0.35
N ILE A 422 20.78 -10.92 -1.50
CA ILE A 422 22.10 -10.31 -1.66
C ILE A 422 21.91 -9.05 -2.49
N SER A 423 22.26 -7.91 -1.93
CA SER A 423 22.28 -6.62 -2.66
C SER A 423 23.72 -6.15 -2.80
N PHE A 424 24.06 -5.70 -3.98
CA PHE A 424 25.42 -5.33 -4.34
C PHE A 424 25.45 -4.02 -5.12
N ASN A 425 26.25 -3.06 -4.66
CA ASN A 425 26.49 -1.81 -5.35
C ASN A 425 27.72 -1.94 -6.23
N LEU A 426 27.52 -2.23 -7.50
CA LEU A 426 28.58 -2.38 -8.49
C LEU A 426 29.26 -1.04 -8.75
N SER A 427 28.53 0.05 -8.70
CA SER A 427 29.02 1.42 -8.84
C SER A 427 28.04 2.41 -8.24
N ARG A 428 28.35 3.71 -8.25
CA ARG A 428 27.41 4.79 -7.86
C ARG A 428 26.15 4.84 -8.75
N TRP A 429 26.23 4.24 -9.95
CA TRP A 429 25.18 4.30 -10.97
C TRP A 429 24.39 3.00 -11.09
N LEU A 430 24.87 1.92 -10.49
CA LEU A 430 24.30 0.58 -10.69
C LEU A 430 24.31 -0.19 -9.39
N SER A 431 23.12 -0.54 -8.93
CA SER A 431 22.90 -1.50 -7.85
C SER A 431 22.09 -2.70 -8.35
N MET A 432 22.36 -3.86 -7.78
CA MET A 432 21.70 -5.12 -8.11
C MET A 432 21.26 -5.82 -6.84
N THR A 433 20.10 -6.44 -6.88
CA THR A 433 19.57 -7.28 -5.79
C THR A 433 19.15 -8.61 -6.35
N PHE A 434 19.73 -9.66 -5.82
CA PHE A 434 19.30 -11.04 -6.04
C PHE A 434 18.56 -11.52 -4.80
N LEU A 435 17.42 -12.22 -5.01
CA LEU A 435 16.63 -12.78 -3.93
C LEU A 435 16.22 -14.20 -4.28
N GLN A 436 16.38 -15.11 -3.33
CA GLN A 436 15.94 -16.49 -3.38
C GLN A 436 14.85 -16.69 -2.32
N ARG A 437 13.77 -17.37 -2.69
CA ARG A 437 12.70 -17.75 -1.78
C ARG A 437 12.31 -19.21 -1.95
N TYR A 438 12.00 -19.86 -0.84
CA TYR A 438 11.40 -21.19 -0.80
C TYR A 438 10.37 -21.22 0.32
N TYR A 439 9.13 -21.49 -0.02
CA TYR A 439 8.02 -21.64 0.91
C TYR A 439 7.39 -22.99 0.70
N SER A 440 7.51 -23.88 1.68
CA SER A 440 6.88 -25.21 1.63
C SER A 440 5.38 -25.09 1.37
N ALA A 441 4.81 -26.06 0.66
CA ALA A 441 3.39 -26.07 0.34
C ALA A 441 2.48 -26.04 1.58
N ARG A 442 2.93 -26.61 2.71
CA ARG A 442 2.18 -26.63 3.97
C ARG A 442 2.71 -25.66 5.04
N TYR A 443 3.68 -24.78 4.68
CA TYR A 443 4.03 -23.68 5.55
C TYR A 443 2.86 -22.69 5.59
N HIS A 444 2.50 -22.19 6.77
CA HIS A 444 1.48 -21.15 6.93
C HIS A 444 1.82 -20.26 8.13
N SER A 445 1.53 -18.99 8.00
CA SER A 445 1.45 -18.02 9.08
C SER A 445 0.36 -17.00 8.73
N PHE A 446 -0.51 -16.67 9.70
CA PHE A 446 -1.70 -15.85 9.47
C PHE A 446 -1.37 -14.40 9.10
N TYR A 447 -0.23 -13.89 9.56
CA TYR A 447 0.19 -12.51 9.34
C TYR A 447 1.53 -12.40 8.60
N SER A 448 1.96 -13.45 7.93
CA SER A 448 3.14 -13.39 7.07
C SER A 448 2.88 -12.51 5.83
N ASN A 449 3.82 -11.64 5.52
CA ASN A 449 3.80 -10.84 4.30
C ASN A 449 5.24 -10.61 3.86
N ALA A 450 5.72 -11.48 2.99
CA ALA A 450 7.05 -11.44 2.40
C ALA A 450 6.94 -11.48 0.88
N VAL A 451 8.06 -11.29 0.18
CA VAL A 451 8.10 -11.29 -1.28
C VAL A 451 7.59 -12.61 -1.83
N ASN A 452 6.52 -12.55 -2.61
CA ASN A 452 5.91 -13.72 -3.26
C ASN A 452 5.23 -13.33 -4.59
N ASP A 453 4.92 -14.31 -5.43
CA ASP A 453 4.12 -14.16 -6.66
C ASP A 453 2.74 -14.81 -6.52
N GLY A 454 2.60 -15.74 -5.58
CA GLY A 454 1.37 -16.51 -5.32
C GLY A 454 0.33 -15.80 -4.45
N GLY A 455 0.65 -14.64 -3.87
CA GLY A 455 -0.23 -13.87 -2.97
C GLY A 455 -0.18 -14.33 -1.50
N LYS A 456 0.58 -15.39 -1.19
CA LYS A 456 0.80 -15.90 0.18
C LYS A 456 2.22 -16.41 0.34
N VAL A 457 2.75 -16.38 1.57
CA VAL A 457 4.02 -17.00 1.94
C VAL A 457 3.79 -18.50 2.13
N GLN A 458 3.49 -19.20 1.03
CA GLN A 458 3.16 -20.62 1.01
C GLN A 458 3.27 -21.15 -0.43
N ASN A 459 3.66 -22.43 -0.59
CA ASN A 459 3.61 -23.15 -1.87
C ASN A 459 4.35 -22.42 -3.00
N GLU A 460 5.57 -21.91 -2.76
CA GLU A 460 6.30 -21.15 -3.76
C GLU A 460 7.80 -21.33 -3.62
N SER A 461 8.48 -21.54 -4.73
CA SER A 461 9.94 -21.45 -4.85
C SER A 461 10.28 -20.49 -5.97
N GLY A 462 11.20 -19.55 -5.75
CA GLY A 462 11.47 -18.55 -6.79
C GLY A 462 12.75 -17.77 -6.61
N TYR A 463 13.13 -17.12 -7.71
CA TYR A 463 14.28 -16.27 -7.82
C TYR A 463 13.90 -14.92 -8.42
N TYR A 464 14.42 -13.87 -7.81
CA TYR A 464 14.23 -12.51 -8.27
C TYR A 464 15.59 -11.85 -8.49
N LEU A 465 15.71 -11.14 -9.59
CA LEU A 465 16.83 -10.26 -9.89
C LEU A 465 16.29 -8.87 -10.21
N GLY A 466 16.70 -7.87 -9.46
CA GLY A 466 16.35 -6.47 -9.68
C GLY A 466 17.59 -5.60 -9.83
N THR A 467 17.47 -4.56 -10.64
CA THR A 467 18.54 -3.59 -10.87
C THR A 467 17.99 -2.17 -10.83
N GLU A 468 18.73 -1.25 -10.19
CA GLU A 468 18.60 0.17 -10.36
C GLU A 468 19.81 0.70 -11.12
N TRP A 469 19.59 1.39 -12.21
CA TRP A 469 20.61 1.94 -13.07
C TRP A 469 20.34 3.40 -13.37
N LYS A 470 21.34 4.25 -13.17
CA LYS A 470 21.31 5.67 -13.46
C LYS A 470 22.29 5.99 -14.59
N PRO A 471 21.89 5.79 -15.87
CA PRO A 471 22.79 6.05 -17.00
C PRO A 471 23.19 7.54 -17.15
N ALA A 472 22.38 8.44 -16.62
CA ALA A 472 22.63 9.86 -16.55
C ALA A 472 21.98 10.48 -15.31
N TYR A 473 22.37 11.69 -14.94
CA TYR A 473 21.85 12.41 -13.77
C TYR A 473 20.31 12.55 -13.77
N ASP A 474 19.73 12.69 -14.95
CA ASP A 474 18.29 12.94 -15.12
C ASP A 474 17.49 11.68 -15.46
N ILE A 475 18.14 10.52 -15.55
CA ILE A 475 17.51 9.27 -16.00
C ILE A 475 17.70 8.19 -14.94
N ASP A 476 16.57 7.67 -14.44
CA ASP A 476 16.52 6.49 -13.58
C ASP A 476 15.88 5.33 -14.36
N VAL A 477 16.53 4.17 -14.38
CA VAL A 477 16.05 2.94 -15.01
C VAL A 477 15.99 1.85 -13.96
N ASN A 478 14.83 1.24 -13.80
CA ASN A 478 14.63 0.10 -12.91
C ASN A 478 14.16 -1.10 -13.73
N CYS A 479 14.80 -2.24 -13.51
CA CYS A 479 14.44 -3.49 -14.17
C CYS A 479 14.31 -4.61 -13.15
N TYR A 480 13.40 -5.54 -13.35
CA TYR A 480 13.42 -6.80 -12.63
C TYR A 480 12.93 -7.95 -13.49
N ILE A 481 13.38 -9.15 -13.11
CA ILE A 481 12.84 -10.42 -13.54
C ILE A 481 12.61 -11.29 -12.31
N ASP A 482 11.44 -11.88 -12.21
CA ASP A 482 11.00 -12.74 -11.12
C ASP A 482 10.40 -14.02 -11.66
N TYR A 483 11.01 -15.14 -11.29
CA TYR A 483 10.54 -16.47 -11.62
C TYR A 483 10.02 -17.16 -10.38
N ALA A 484 8.84 -17.79 -10.49
CA ALA A 484 8.22 -18.57 -9.42
C ALA A 484 7.74 -19.94 -9.93
N TYR A 485 7.98 -20.96 -9.12
CA TYR A 485 7.48 -22.32 -9.26
C TYR A 485 6.57 -22.65 -8.08
N PHE A 486 5.41 -23.23 -8.37
CA PHE A 486 4.39 -23.64 -7.42
C PHE A 486 4.25 -25.14 -7.47
N PRO A 487 4.77 -25.89 -6.50
CA PRO A 487 4.76 -27.35 -6.51
C PRO A 487 3.38 -27.95 -6.30
N TRP A 488 2.46 -27.25 -5.62
CA TRP A 488 1.09 -27.70 -5.35
C TRP A 488 0.06 -26.93 -6.22
N PRO A 489 -1.08 -27.57 -6.59
CA PRO A 489 -2.18 -26.90 -7.26
C PRO A 489 -2.60 -25.58 -6.60
N ARG A 490 -3.13 -24.64 -7.39
CA ARG A 490 -3.67 -23.36 -6.93
C ARG A 490 -5.06 -23.14 -7.49
N TYR A 491 -5.74 -22.13 -7.04
CA TYR A 491 -7.03 -21.74 -7.62
C TYR A 491 -6.90 -21.52 -9.14
N GLN A 492 -7.75 -22.21 -9.92
CA GLN A 492 -7.69 -22.25 -11.40
C GLN A 492 -6.39 -22.83 -12.00
N VAL A 493 -5.66 -23.61 -11.22
CA VAL A 493 -4.43 -24.29 -11.68
C VAL A 493 -4.37 -25.66 -11.03
N SER A 494 -4.76 -26.71 -11.75
CA SER A 494 -4.97 -28.06 -11.24
C SER A 494 -3.68 -28.85 -10.97
N GLN A 495 -2.54 -28.33 -11.40
CA GLN A 495 -1.22 -28.99 -11.27
C GLN A 495 -0.15 -28.02 -10.79
N SER A 496 1.07 -28.54 -10.59
CA SER A 496 2.25 -27.68 -10.38
C SER A 496 2.43 -26.73 -11.56
N SER A 497 2.86 -25.51 -11.29
CA SER A 497 2.85 -24.46 -12.30
C SER A 497 3.97 -23.45 -12.13
N HIS A 498 4.24 -22.71 -13.20
CA HIS A 498 5.30 -21.72 -13.28
C HIS A 498 4.74 -20.32 -13.56
N SER A 499 5.48 -19.32 -13.13
CA SER A 499 5.23 -17.92 -13.43
C SER A 499 6.55 -17.20 -13.71
N LEU A 500 6.51 -16.28 -14.66
CA LEU A 500 7.60 -15.33 -14.95
C LEU A 500 7.01 -13.93 -15.03
N ASP A 501 7.63 -12.97 -14.33
CA ASP A 501 7.23 -11.58 -14.28
C ASP A 501 8.47 -10.71 -14.52
N ALA A 502 8.47 -9.94 -15.58
CA ALA A 502 9.56 -9.04 -15.95
C ALA A 502 9.04 -7.63 -16.16
N CYS A 503 9.77 -6.65 -15.66
CA CYS A 503 9.39 -5.25 -15.78
C CYS A 503 10.62 -4.38 -16.04
N VAL A 504 10.45 -3.40 -16.90
CA VAL A 504 11.38 -2.29 -17.12
C VAL A 504 10.62 -1.01 -16.96
N SER A 505 11.17 -0.09 -16.18
CA SER A 505 10.64 1.27 -16.08
C SER A 505 11.78 2.28 -16.17
N SER A 506 11.49 3.40 -16.79
CA SER A 506 12.40 4.52 -16.91
C SER A 506 11.70 5.82 -16.53
N LYS A 507 12.41 6.67 -15.83
CA LYS A 507 11.98 8.01 -15.46
C LYS A 507 13.04 9.01 -15.85
N MET A 508 12.62 10.04 -16.56
CA MET A 508 13.50 11.14 -16.98
C MET A 508 12.90 12.47 -16.54
N LYS A 509 13.72 13.33 -15.93
CA LYS A 509 13.32 14.69 -15.58
C LYS A 509 14.17 15.70 -16.32
N LYS A 510 13.55 16.59 -17.08
CA LYS A 510 14.22 17.70 -17.78
C LYS A 510 13.49 19.02 -17.53
N GLY A 511 14.09 19.86 -16.70
CA GLY A 511 13.44 21.09 -16.25
C GLY A 511 12.11 20.80 -15.53
N ASN A 512 11.02 21.38 -16.01
CA ASN A 512 9.67 21.18 -15.49
C ASN A 512 8.96 19.95 -16.06
N TRP A 513 9.60 19.22 -16.98
CA TRP A 513 9.03 18.04 -17.64
C TRP A 513 9.49 16.76 -16.96
N ILE A 514 8.56 15.82 -16.78
CA ILE A 514 8.81 14.49 -16.25
C ILE A 514 8.23 13.51 -17.27
N PHE A 515 9.06 12.58 -17.72
CA PHE A 515 8.70 11.51 -18.64
C PHE A 515 8.82 10.18 -17.91
N ASN A 516 7.79 9.36 -17.96
CA ASN A 516 7.83 8.01 -17.41
C ASN A 516 7.44 7.01 -18.50
N ALA A 517 8.18 5.92 -18.53
CA ALA A 517 7.86 4.76 -19.38
C ALA A 517 7.96 3.50 -18.53
N ARG A 518 6.98 2.61 -18.66
CA ARG A 518 6.97 1.32 -17.99
C ARG A 518 6.45 0.24 -18.94
N TYR A 519 7.13 -0.89 -18.96
CA TYR A 519 6.67 -2.07 -19.64
C TYR A 519 6.81 -3.28 -18.74
N ARG A 520 5.74 -4.07 -18.60
CA ARG A 520 5.70 -5.30 -17.81
C ARG A 520 5.23 -6.45 -18.67
N TYR A 521 5.94 -7.54 -18.61
CA TYR A 521 5.61 -8.80 -19.24
C TYR A 521 5.40 -9.87 -18.18
N ARG A 522 4.25 -10.54 -18.21
CA ARG A 522 3.93 -11.60 -17.25
C ARG A 522 3.46 -12.85 -18.00
N LEU A 523 4.11 -13.96 -17.66
CA LEU A 523 3.71 -15.31 -18.08
C LEU A 523 3.22 -16.06 -16.86
N ARG A 524 2.07 -16.71 -16.96
CA ARG A 524 1.53 -17.57 -15.90
C ARG A 524 0.87 -18.79 -16.52
N GLN A 525 1.07 -19.95 -15.91
CA GLN A 525 0.34 -21.15 -16.27
C GLN A 525 -1.04 -21.15 -15.61
N LYS A 526 -2.07 -21.52 -16.37
CA LYS A 526 -3.44 -21.77 -15.93
C LYS A 526 -3.95 -23.07 -16.54
N ASP A 527 -5.02 -23.63 -15.97
CA ASP A 527 -5.72 -24.77 -16.57
C ASP A 527 -6.13 -24.45 -18.00
N ASN A 528 -6.01 -25.46 -18.88
CA ASN A 528 -6.46 -25.29 -20.24
C ASN A 528 -7.98 -25.02 -20.27
N TYR A 529 -8.40 -24.00 -20.99
CA TYR A 529 -9.82 -23.70 -21.21
C TYR A 529 -10.50 -24.82 -22.01
N ASP A 530 -9.77 -25.46 -22.93
CA ASP A 530 -10.21 -26.66 -23.62
C ASP A 530 -9.87 -27.91 -22.77
N LYS A 531 -10.85 -28.38 -22.03
CA LYS A 531 -10.71 -29.56 -21.18
C LYS A 531 -10.53 -30.89 -21.91
N SER A 532 -10.76 -30.90 -23.23
CA SER A 532 -10.51 -32.06 -24.09
C SER A 532 -9.06 -32.17 -24.53
N SER A 533 -8.27 -31.13 -24.35
CA SER A 533 -6.87 -31.07 -24.73
C SER A 533 -6.00 -32.01 -23.90
N SER A 534 -5.02 -32.64 -24.51
CA SER A 534 -4.01 -33.45 -23.82
C SER A 534 -3.05 -32.63 -22.95
N THR A 535 -2.98 -31.30 -23.16
CA THR A 535 -2.16 -30.39 -22.34
C THR A 535 -3.03 -29.77 -21.25
N PRO A 536 -2.83 -30.13 -19.96
CA PRO A 536 -3.68 -29.68 -18.87
C PRO A 536 -3.48 -28.20 -18.53
N LEU A 537 -2.28 -27.65 -18.77
CA LEU A 537 -1.91 -26.26 -18.51
C LEU A 537 -1.52 -25.53 -19.80
N VAL A 538 -1.92 -24.26 -19.87
CA VAL A 538 -1.54 -23.34 -20.94
C VAL A 538 -0.89 -22.07 -20.37
N TRP A 539 -0.02 -21.44 -21.14
CA TRP A 539 0.58 -20.18 -20.76
C TRP A 539 -0.35 -19.02 -21.09
N THR A 540 -0.72 -18.28 -20.07
CA THR A 540 -1.32 -16.94 -20.25
C THR A 540 -0.20 -15.92 -20.40
N LYS A 541 -0.38 -14.99 -21.32
CA LYS A 541 0.58 -13.92 -21.61
C LYS A 541 -0.08 -12.56 -21.37
N SER A 542 0.56 -11.73 -20.56
CA SER A 542 0.09 -10.37 -20.31
C SER A 542 1.21 -9.38 -20.61
N HIS A 543 0.91 -8.41 -21.46
CA HIS A 543 1.78 -7.27 -21.72
C HIS A 543 1.08 -6.01 -21.24
N ARG A 544 1.77 -5.21 -20.46
CA ARG A 544 1.27 -3.91 -19.98
C ARG A 544 2.30 -2.84 -20.25
N ALA A 545 1.88 -1.78 -20.90
CA ALA A 545 2.71 -0.62 -21.19
C ALA A 545 2.05 0.64 -20.62
N ARG A 546 2.85 1.51 -20.03
CA ARG A 546 2.43 2.85 -19.58
C ARG A 546 3.44 3.87 -20.05
N LEU A 547 2.96 4.93 -20.65
CA LEU A 547 3.74 6.11 -21.00
C LEU A 547 3.07 7.32 -20.38
N SER A 548 3.82 8.17 -19.70
CA SER A 548 3.28 9.41 -19.17
C SER A 548 4.26 10.57 -19.34
N VAL A 549 3.68 11.74 -19.58
CA VAL A 549 4.37 13.01 -19.67
C VAL A 549 3.66 13.96 -18.71
N GLN A 550 4.40 14.56 -17.81
CA GLN A 550 3.90 15.53 -16.85
C GLN A 550 4.73 16.80 -16.93
N TRP A 551 4.05 17.92 -16.92
CA TRP A 551 4.65 19.25 -16.79
C TRP A 551 4.20 19.88 -15.47
N ASP A 552 5.12 20.46 -14.72
CA ASP A 552 4.89 21.01 -13.40
C ASP A 552 5.75 22.26 -13.17
N ASN A 553 5.11 23.39 -12.92
CA ASN A 553 5.78 24.67 -12.60
C ASN A 553 5.42 25.18 -11.19
N SER A 554 5.06 24.29 -10.26
CA SER A 554 4.62 24.58 -8.88
C SER A 554 3.20 25.12 -8.76
N ILE A 555 2.71 25.94 -9.69
CA ILE A 555 1.36 26.50 -9.71
C ILE A 555 0.45 25.60 -10.57
N TRP A 556 0.88 25.26 -11.76
CA TRP A 556 0.16 24.43 -12.70
C TRP A 556 0.82 23.06 -12.83
N THR A 557 0.00 22.05 -12.86
CA THR A 557 0.39 20.69 -13.20
C THR A 557 -0.46 20.23 -14.36
N ALA A 558 0.15 19.70 -15.41
CA ALA A 558 -0.56 19.10 -16.53
C ALA A 558 0.10 17.76 -16.87
N GLY A 559 -0.71 16.72 -17.03
CA GLY A 559 -0.24 15.36 -17.28
C GLY A 559 -1.06 14.65 -18.34
N LEU A 560 -0.38 13.87 -19.17
CA LEU A 560 -0.97 12.95 -20.12
C LEU A 560 -0.36 11.57 -19.91
N GLN A 561 -1.22 10.54 -19.79
CA GLN A 561 -0.79 9.16 -19.60
C GLN A 561 -1.57 8.25 -20.55
N THR A 562 -0.87 7.31 -21.14
CA THR A 562 -1.45 6.24 -21.95
C THR A 562 -1.10 4.90 -21.32
N ASP A 563 -2.11 4.10 -21.07
CA ASP A 563 -1.98 2.73 -20.60
C ASP A 563 -2.47 1.77 -21.68
N ALA A 564 -1.72 0.74 -21.97
CA ALA A 564 -2.09 -0.32 -22.91
C ALA A 564 -1.88 -1.68 -22.27
N CYS A 565 -2.80 -2.59 -22.50
CA CYS A 565 -2.74 -3.97 -22.01
C CYS A 565 -3.13 -4.94 -23.12
N THR A 566 -2.40 -6.06 -23.22
CA THR A 566 -2.88 -7.24 -23.94
C THR A 566 -2.82 -8.45 -23.02
N TYR A 567 -3.83 -9.29 -23.10
CA TYR A 567 -3.91 -10.54 -22.35
C TYR A 567 -4.33 -11.67 -23.28
N SER A 568 -3.56 -12.74 -23.29
CA SER A 568 -3.82 -13.92 -24.10
C SER A 568 -3.99 -15.14 -23.20
N TYR A 569 -5.13 -15.80 -23.32
CA TYR A 569 -5.46 -17.06 -22.62
C TYR A 569 -6.21 -17.99 -23.59
N ASP A 570 -7.52 -17.88 -23.70
CA ASP A 570 -8.38 -18.53 -24.70
C ASP A 570 -8.42 -17.73 -26.00
N HIS A 571 -8.39 -16.42 -25.89
CA HIS A 571 -8.33 -15.45 -26.97
C HIS A 571 -7.40 -14.28 -26.61
N LEU A 572 -7.12 -13.43 -27.56
CA LEU A 572 -6.36 -12.20 -27.35
C LEU A 572 -7.31 -11.06 -26.99
N SER A 573 -7.20 -10.58 -25.75
CA SER A 573 -7.94 -9.43 -25.25
C SER A 573 -7.02 -8.21 -25.17
N LYS A 574 -7.52 -7.04 -25.53
CA LYS A 574 -6.78 -5.78 -25.59
C LYS A 574 -7.48 -4.71 -24.78
N GLY A 575 -6.72 -3.82 -24.20
CA GLY A 575 -7.22 -2.65 -23.50
C GLY A 575 -6.31 -1.44 -23.71
N ILE A 576 -6.92 -0.26 -23.81
CA ILE A 576 -6.23 1.02 -23.89
C ILE A 576 -6.96 2.05 -23.06
N MET A 577 -6.22 2.92 -22.39
CA MET A 577 -6.75 4.03 -21.62
C MET A 577 -5.89 5.26 -21.80
N LEU A 578 -6.53 6.39 -22.02
CA LEU A 578 -5.91 7.70 -22.07
C LEU A 578 -6.37 8.50 -20.84
N THR A 579 -5.42 8.95 -20.03
CA THR A 579 -5.67 9.74 -18.83
C THR A 579 -5.07 11.12 -19.01
N GLN A 580 -5.85 12.15 -18.71
CA GLN A 580 -5.43 13.54 -18.68
C GLN A 580 -5.67 14.11 -17.28
N VAL A 581 -4.70 14.81 -16.74
CA VAL A 581 -4.76 15.46 -15.43
C VAL A 581 -4.35 16.91 -15.57
N ILE A 582 -5.13 17.80 -14.95
CA ILE A 582 -4.78 19.22 -14.84
C ILE A 582 -4.92 19.60 -13.37
N GLY A 583 -3.93 20.28 -12.83
CA GLY A 583 -3.92 20.77 -11.45
C GLY A 583 -3.55 22.25 -11.41
N TYR A 584 -4.19 22.97 -10.50
CA TYR A 584 -3.89 24.36 -10.18
C TYR A 584 -3.67 24.50 -8.67
N ASN A 585 -2.51 24.95 -8.25
CA ASN A 585 -2.09 25.01 -6.86
C ASN A 585 -1.80 26.47 -6.46
N MET A 586 -2.59 26.97 -5.54
CA MET A 586 -2.33 28.20 -4.79
C MET A 586 -2.06 27.87 -3.32
N PRO A 587 -1.50 28.78 -2.52
CA PRO A 587 -1.17 28.52 -1.12
C PRO A 587 -2.34 28.01 -0.26
N ARG A 588 -3.57 28.43 -0.56
CA ARG A 588 -4.78 28.04 0.19
C ARG A 588 -5.81 27.28 -0.61
N LEU A 589 -5.63 27.10 -1.92
CA LEU A 589 -6.58 26.44 -2.80
C LEU A 589 -5.82 25.57 -3.82
N SER A 590 -6.11 24.28 -3.82
CA SER A 590 -5.64 23.35 -4.84
C SER A 590 -6.84 22.75 -5.55
N ILE A 591 -6.85 22.80 -6.86
CA ILE A 591 -7.89 22.26 -7.72
C ILE A 591 -7.26 21.25 -8.66
N SER A 592 -7.92 20.13 -8.88
CA SER A 592 -7.50 19.16 -9.89
C SER A 592 -8.70 18.60 -10.66
N ALA A 593 -8.51 18.42 -11.95
CA ALA A 593 -9.44 17.75 -12.82
C ALA A 593 -8.73 16.56 -13.50
N THR A 594 -9.41 15.43 -13.56
CA THR A 594 -8.91 14.22 -14.22
C THR A 594 -9.96 13.72 -15.19
N MET A 595 -9.53 13.32 -16.38
CA MET A 595 -10.37 12.67 -17.36
C MET A 595 -9.67 11.41 -17.86
N LYS A 596 -10.40 10.29 -17.96
CA LYS A 596 -9.90 9.00 -18.42
C LYS A 596 -10.86 8.42 -19.42
N LEU A 597 -10.40 8.22 -20.63
CA LEU A 597 -11.12 7.50 -21.68
C LEU A 597 -10.55 6.09 -21.77
N PHE A 598 -11.38 5.07 -21.62
CA PHE A 598 -10.94 3.68 -21.60
C PHE A 598 -11.76 2.78 -22.52
N TYR A 599 -11.06 1.81 -23.08
CA TYR A 599 -11.60 0.73 -23.90
C TYR A 599 -10.91 -0.58 -23.53
N THR A 600 -11.67 -1.63 -23.29
CA THR A 600 -11.14 -3.00 -23.15
C THR A 600 -12.10 -3.98 -23.81
N ASP A 601 -11.55 -5.03 -24.43
CA ASP A 601 -12.36 -6.07 -25.04
C ASP A 601 -13.15 -6.88 -24.00
N ASP A 602 -12.51 -7.17 -22.84
CA ASP A 602 -13.11 -7.88 -21.72
C ASP A 602 -12.47 -7.51 -20.37
N TYR A 603 -12.87 -8.20 -19.28
CA TYR A 603 -12.34 -8.02 -17.94
C TYR A 603 -10.86 -8.44 -17.79
N ASN A 604 -10.33 -9.33 -18.66
CA ASN A 604 -8.94 -9.78 -18.57
C ASN A 604 -7.96 -8.70 -18.98
N SER A 605 -8.34 -7.82 -19.90
CA SER A 605 -7.56 -6.67 -20.35
C SER A 605 -7.85 -5.37 -19.56
N ARG A 606 -8.51 -5.48 -18.37
CA ARG A 606 -8.76 -4.30 -17.52
C ARG A 606 -7.50 -3.53 -17.19
N LEU A 607 -7.66 -2.22 -17.09
CA LEU A 607 -6.59 -1.27 -16.82
C LEU A 607 -6.76 -0.68 -15.42
N TYR A 608 -5.66 -0.37 -14.77
CA TYR A 608 -5.66 0.24 -13.44
C TYR A 608 -5.02 1.62 -13.51
N SER A 609 -5.64 2.57 -12.87
CA SER A 609 -5.10 3.92 -12.79
C SER A 609 -5.44 4.57 -11.47
N TYR A 610 -4.45 5.19 -10.88
CA TYR A 610 -4.60 6.04 -9.71
C TYR A 610 -5.47 7.26 -10.05
N GLU A 611 -6.24 7.74 -9.09
CA GLU A 611 -7.01 8.97 -9.16
C GLU A 611 -6.86 9.74 -7.85
N ARG A 612 -6.61 11.05 -7.93
CA ARG A 612 -6.54 11.91 -6.75
C ARG A 612 -7.84 11.83 -5.95
N ALA A 613 -7.72 11.69 -4.63
CA ALA A 613 -8.84 11.53 -3.72
C ALA A 613 -8.56 12.26 -2.40
N PRO A 614 -9.58 12.50 -1.57
CA PRO A 614 -9.40 12.97 -0.20
C PRO A 614 -8.47 12.05 0.59
N LEU A 615 -7.84 12.57 1.64
CA LEU A 615 -6.91 11.83 2.49
C LEU A 615 -7.53 10.51 2.98
N TYR A 616 -6.78 9.42 2.95
CA TYR A 616 -7.22 8.06 3.32
C TYR A 616 -8.35 7.47 2.46
N CYS A 617 -8.57 8.00 1.26
CA CYS A 617 -9.60 7.51 0.33
C CYS A 617 -9.02 7.07 -1.01
N TYR A 618 -7.74 6.76 -1.05
CA TYR A 618 -7.06 6.39 -2.28
C TYR A 618 -7.54 5.04 -2.81
N SER A 619 -7.76 5.01 -4.10
CA SER A 619 -8.04 3.76 -4.79
C SER A 619 -7.32 3.72 -6.14
N ASN A 620 -6.82 2.56 -6.49
CA ASN A 620 -6.36 2.26 -7.83
C ASN A 620 -7.49 1.52 -8.55
N SER A 621 -8.40 2.29 -9.16
CA SER A 621 -9.63 1.73 -9.73
C SER A 621 -9.33 0.92 -10.99
N ALA A 622 -10.03 -0.21 -11.14
CA ALA A 622 -10.03 -1.03 -12.33
C ALA A 622 -11.04 -0.48 -13.35
N TYR A 623 -10.59 -0.26 -14.59
CA TYR A 623 -11.40 0.20 -15.70
C TYR A 623 -11.52 -0.93 -16.74
N TYR A 624 -12.74 -1.29 -17.14
CA TYR A 624 -13.04 -2.33 -18.12
C TYR A 624 -14.32 -2.01 -18.89
N GLY A 625 -14.44 -2.53 -20.13
CA GLY A 625 -15.48 -2.14 -21.07
C GLY A 625 -15.13 -0.85 -21.80
N GLN A 626 -16.11 -0.07 -22.17
CA GLN A 626 -15.95 1.19 -22.90
C GLN A 626 -16.58 2.32 -22.09
N GLY A 627 -15.84 3.37 -21.82
CA GLY A 627 -16.38 4.46 -21.01
C GLY A 627 -15.44 5.63 -20.80
N LEU A 628 -15.99 6.61 -20.11
CA LEU A 628 -15.32 7.85 -19.70
C LEU A 628 -15.43 7.99 -18.19
N ARG A 629 -14.32 8.26 -17.54
CA ARG A 629 -14.28 8.69 -16.15
C ARG A 629 -13.80 10.13 -16.09
N TYR A 630 -14.52 11.00 -15.42
CA TYR A 630 -14.09 12.36 -15.12
C TYR A 630 -14.31 12.69 -13.66
N SER A 631 -13.35 13.41 -13.09
CA SER A 631 -13.43 13.83 -11.70
C SER A 631 -12.86 15.22 -11.50
N PHE A 632 -13.42 15.90 -10.53
CA PHE A 632 -13.01 17.23 -10.09
C PHE A 632 -12.82 17.20 -8.57
N MET A 633 -11.66 17.68 -8.10
CA MET A 633 -11.35 17.77 -6.68
C MET A 633 -10.85 19.17 -6.36
N ALA A 634 -11.36 19.73 -5.26
CA ALA A 634 -10.90 20.99 -4.68
C ALA A 634 -10.51 20.78 -3.22
N LYS A 635 -9.33 21.26 -2.84
CA LYS A 635 -8.82 21.29 -1.47
C LYS A 635 -8.62 22.75 -1.06
N TRP A 636 -9.36 23.20 -0.06
CA TRP A 636 -9.35 24.57 0.41
C TRP A 636 -8.95 24.67 1.87
N LYS A 637 -8.00 25.59 2.16
CA LYS A 637 -7.51 25.88 3.50
C LYS A 637 -7.97 27.29 3.90
N PRO A 638 -9.20 27.46 4.42
CA PRO A 638 -9.67 28.79 4.85
C PRO A 638 -8.81 29.37 5.96
N THR A 639 -8.29 28.51 6.84
CA THR A 639 -7.31 28.85 7.89
C THR A 639 -6.20 27.80 7.91
N ASP A 640 -5.11 28.08 8.62
CA ASP A 640 -4.01 27.12 8.79
C ASP A 640 -4.44 25.88 9.60
N SER A 641 -5.52 26.00 10.37
CA SER A 641 -6.11 24.94 11.19
C SER A 641 -7.16 24.10 10.47
N LEU A 642 -7.84 24.63 9.46
CA LEU A 642 -8.97 23.97 8.79
C LEU A 642 -8.66 23.69 7.32
N THR A 643 -8.84 22.44 6.93
CA THR A 643 -8.76 22.00 5.53
C THR A 643 -10.07 21.34 5.13
N LEU A 644 -10.66 21.80 4.04
CA LEU A 644 -11.86 21.24 3.43
C LEU A 644 -11.49 20.65 2.07
N THR A 645 -11.92 19.43 1.80
CA THR A 645 -11.71 18.77 0.50
C THR A 645 -13.04 18.26 -0.02
N GLY A 646 -13.35 18.59 -1.27
CA GLY A 646 -14.51 18.06 -1.98
C GLY A 646 -14.08 17.43 -3.29
N LYS A 647 -14.69 16.31 -3.64
CA LYS A 647 -14.48 15.62 -4.92
C LYS A 647 -15.81 15.17 -5.49
N VAL A 648 -15.98 15.34 -6.78
CA VAL A 648 -17.06 14.74 -7.57
C VAL A 648 -16.43 13.89 -8.65
N GLY A 649 -16.89 12.64 -8.78
CA GLY A 649 -16.38 11.72 -9.77
C GLY A 649 -17.50 10.97 -10.47
N VAL A 650 -17.51 10.98 -11.80
CA VAL A 650 -18.51 10.33 -12.63
C VAL A 650 -17.85 9.32 -13.55
N THR A 651 -18.42 8.12 -13.62
CA THR A 651 -18.02 7.10 -14.61
C THR A 651 -19.21 6.82 -15.51
N ASP A 652 -19.08 7.06 -16.80
CA ASP A 652 -20.07 6.77 -17.83
C ASP A 652 -19.60 5.61 -18.70
N TYR A 653 -20.41 4.57 -18.78
CA TYR A 653 -20.18 3.42 -19.66
C TYR A 653 -20.99 3.54 -20.95
N PHE A 654 -20.35 3.25 -22.08
CA PHE A 654 -20.98 3.35 -23.39
C PHE A 654 -21.49 2.00 -23.91
N ASP A 655 -21.07 0.89 -23.27
CA ASP A 655 -21.28 -0.49 -23.70
C ASP A 655 -22.33 -1.23 -22.86
N ARG A 656 -22.94 -0.58 -21.87
CA ARG A 656 -23.86 -1.24 -20.92
C ARG A 656 -24.91 -0.29 -20.37
N SER A 657 -26.04 -0.87 -19.96
CA SER A 657 -27.15 -0.15 -19.32
C SER A 657 -27.19 -0.35 -17.79
N SER A 658 -26.31 -1.22 -17.24
CA SER A 658 -26.21 -1.46 -15.79
C SER A 658 -24.76 -1.65 -15.39
N ILE A 659 -24.42 -1.22 -14.16
CA ILE A 659 -23.08 -1.29 -13.58
C ILE A 659 -23.10 -2.25 -12.37
N GLY A 660 -22.07 -3.10 -12.25
CA GLY A 660 -21.95 -4.03 -11.13
C GLY A 660 -22.83 -5.28 -11.30
N SER A 661 -22.97 -6.04 -10.22
CA SER A 661 -23.74 -7.28 -10.20
C SER A 661 -24.32 -7.56 -8.82
N SER A 662 -25.33 -8.47 -8.75
CA SER A 662 -26.00 -8.87 -7.50
C SER A 662 -26.52 -7.64 -6.74
N LEU A 663 -26.36 -7.57 -5.43
CA LEU A 663 -26.81 -6.46 -4.58
C LEU A 663 -26.05 -5.13 -4.82
N GLN A 664 -24.91 -5.16 -5.52
CA GLN A 664 -24.17 -3.95 -5.91
C GLN A 664 -24.60 -3.40 -7.28
N GLN A 665 -25.52 -4.02 -7.97
CA GLN A 665 -25.99 -3.59 -9.27
C GLN A 665 -26.66 -2.22 -9.20
N ILE A 666 -26.30 -1.36 -10.15
CA ILE A 666 -26.89 -0.05 -10.41
C ILE A 666 -27.56 -0.15 -11.77
N ASP A 667 -28.85 0.15 -11.86
CA ASP A 667 -29.59 0.09 -13.12
C ASP A 667 -29.44 1.41 -13.90
N ALA A 668 -28.20 1.75 -14.20
CA ALA A 668 -27.80 2.90 -15.01
C ALA A 668 -26.43 2.63 -15.65
N SER A 669 -26.17 3.33 -16.78
CA SER A 669 -24.85 3.32 -17.45
C SER A 669 -23.84 4.28 -16.79
N SER A 670 -24.31 5.16 -15.90
CA SER A 670 -23.52 6.19 -15.22
C SER A 670 -23.57 6.04 -13.70
N ALA A 671 -22.44 6.25 -13.05
CA ALA A 671 -22.34 6.29 -11.59
C ALA A 671 -21.57 7.54 -11.15
N CYS A 672 -22.17 8.33 -10.27
CA CYS A 672 -21.59 9.55 -9.73
C CYS A 672 -21.47 9.47 -8.21
N ASP A 673 -20.28 9.76 -7.69
CA ASP A 673 -19.99 9.84 -6.26
C ASP A 673 -19.53 11.24 -5.88
N VAL A 674 -20.05 11.74 -4.77
CA VAL A 674 -19.64 13.00 -4.14
C VAL A 674 -18.91 12.67 -2.84
N GLU A 675 -17.67 13.11 -2.72
CA GLU A 675 -16.84 12.90 -1.54
C GLU A 675 -16.56 14.23 -0.84
N LEU A 676 -16.75 14.28 0.46
CA LEU A 676 -16.49 15.45 1.29
C LEU A 676 -15.63 15.08 2.48
N GLN A 677 -14.64 15.94 2.78
CA GLN A 677 -13.75 15.76 3.92
C GLN A 677 -13.47 17.08 4.61
N ALA A 678 -13.46 17.08 5.92
CA ALA A 678 -13.02 18.19 6.75
C ALA A 678 -11.95 17.72 7.73
N LYS A 679 -10.83 18.46 7.81
CA LYS A 679 -9.73 18.22 8.74
C LYS A 679 -9.49 19.48 9.57
N TRP A 680 -9.49 19.35 10.88
CA TRP A 680 -9.24 20.44 11.80
C TRP A 680 -8.11 20.10 12.76
N LYS A 681 -7.08 20.96 12.82
CA LYS A 681 -5.89 20.85 13.68
C LYS A 681 -5.82 22.03 14.64
N TRP A 682 -5.46 21.78 15.92
CA TRP A 682 -5.23 22.85 16.90
C TRP A 682 -4.19 22.45 17.97
#